data_1d2f9e62bee03c2793e6eaebce1633f5
#
_entry.id   1d2f9e62bee03c2793e6eaebce1633f5
#
_cell.length_a   1.000
_cell.length_b   1.000
_cell.length_c   1.000
_cell.angle_alpha   90.00
_cell.angle_beta   90.00
_cell.angle_gamma   90.00
#
_symmetry.space_group_name_H-M   'P 1'
#
loop_
_entity.id
_entity.type
_entity.pdbx_description
1 polymer ?
#
loop_
_entity_poly.entity_id
_entity_poly.type
_entity_poly.pdbx_seq_one_letter_code
_entity_poly.pdbx_strand_id
1 'polypeptide(L)'
;MAGLNDMQDLACRHVDGPLLILAGAGSGKTRVITHRVAYLMDEIGVNPYNILAITFTNKAAAEMRDRVNNIVGEGAERVWVSTFHSLCVRILRRFSDRLGYATNFNIYDSDDQKSAVKNILKELKIDPKKYPEKMFMAEISNAKERYISPDQYAKMNATDFVKTQTATVYSEYMKRLRKFNAFDFDDLIYKVVELFEHNPDVLELYQDRFRYIMVDEYQDTNHIQFLMVKQLASKYRNLCVVGDDDQSIYKFRGANITNILNFEKEYPDAKVVKLEQNYRSCGNILAAANAVIKHNEGRKDKALWTDQGDGEKLVFNQSEDEYMEADRVVNEIIRLTANGAQYKDIALLYRTNAQSRILGEKLVMRGIPHRVYGGQNFYERKEIKDVMAYLKVVNNSTDDTYLRRIINVPKRGIGDATIDKVAAFAAANDMTLMEAMQIIEQIPGLQRSVAKISGFVELIDGFREIIEEQEPLSTLFDRILEDTGYEDELIAEHTDESMARLENIDELRNRVVQFETDYEEATLADFLEDIALVSETDKMSDDDNMVKLMTIHGSKGLEFPYVFLCGMEERIFPSAMAINSDDEDALEEERRLCYVGITRAMKKLYLSCARNRMLHGSRNCNDISRFIKEIPPLLFQDSGDITRHVKRMEERQFADTGYTGNRYGSSGQSGYGKGSYHGGSSQTGSGYSSSNPYSSYSKAKKEPISITPSTKPSFGKEFTVNRELVLDYGEGDRVRHMKFGNGTVTQLVKGGRDYEVTVDFDRGGTRKMFASFAKLKRLEE
;
A
#
# COMPACT_ATOMS: atom_id res chain seq x y z
N MET A 1 -17.09 -34.87 7.89
CA MET A 1 -16.16 -33.82 8.29
C MET A 1 -16.71 -33.10 9.51
N ALA A 2 -16.06 -33.27 10.66
CA ALA A 2 -16.57 -32.71 11.91
C ALA A 2 -16.54 -31.17 11.91
N GLY A 3 -17.66 -30.55 12.29
CA GLY A 3 -17.77 -29.10 12.52
C GLY A 3 -18.02 -28.21 11.28
N LEU A 4 -18.31 -28.76 10.12
CA LEU A 4 -18.81 -28.01 8.97
C LEU A 4 -20.34 -27.95 9.00
N ASN A 5 -20.92 -26.83 8.52
CA ASN A 5 -22.35 -26.78 8.26
C ASN A 5 -22.68 -27.47 6.89
N ASP A 6 -23.96 -27.68 6.62
CA ASP A 6 -24.42 -28.44 5.42
C ASP A 6 -23.88 -27.82 4.11
N MET A 7 -23.85 -26.48 3.99
CA MET A 7 -23.37 -25.82 2.77
C MET A 7 -21.84 -25.89 2.64
N GLN A 8 -21.12 -25.81 3.75
CA GLN A 8 -19.67 -26.01 3.77
C GLN A 8 -19.31 -27.46 3.40
N ASP A 9 -20.04 -28.47 3.96
CA ASP A 9 -19.84 -29.88 3.63
C ASP A 9 -20.16 -30.17 2.17
N LEU A 10 -21.26 -29.60 1.64
CA LEU A 10 -21.61 -29.70 0.23
C LEU A 10 -20.50 -29.17 -0.68
N ALA A 11 -19.92 -28.01 -0.35
CA ALA A 11 -18.82 -27.42 -1.11
C ALA A 11 -17.54 -28.25 -1.04
N CYS A 12 -17.24 -28.85 0.11
CA CYS A 12 -16.08 -29.73 0.27
C CYS A 12 -16.19 -31.03 -0.53
N ARG A 13 -17.39 -31.62 -0.61
CA ARG A 13 -17.64 -32.92 -1.28
C ARG A 13 -17.82 -32.84 -2.80
N HIS A 14 -17.92 -31.66 -3.38
CA HIS A 14 -17.97 -31.51 -4.83
C HIS A 14 -16.59 -31.76 -5.44
N VAL A 15 -16.33 -32.90 -6.05
CA VAL A 15 -14.99 -33.33 -6.50
C VAL A 15 -14.66 -32.76 -7.87
N ASP A 16 -15.41 -33.11 -8.90
CA ASP A 16 -15.06 -32.83 -10.29
C ASP A 16 -15.82 -31.63 -10.87
N GLY A 17 -15.18 -30.94 -11.81
CA GLY A 17 -15.74 -29.80 -12.50
C GLY A 17 -15.60 -28.46 -11.77
N PRO A 18 -16.05 -27.36 -12.40
CA PRO A 18 -15.92 -26.01 -11.84
C PRO A 18 -16.89 -25.77 -10.68
N LEU A 19 -16.36 -25.16 -9.60
CA LEU A 19 -17.12 -24.84 -8.39
C LEU A 19 -16.91 -23.37 -8.03
N LEU A 20 -18.00 -22.63 -7.87
CA LEU A 20 -18.02 -21.27 -7.32
C LEU A 20 -18.57 -21.30 -5.90
N ILE A 21 -17.79 -20.87 -4.93
CA ILE A 21 -18.22 -20.70 -3.53
C ILE A 21 -18.36 -19.19 -3.27
N LEU A 22 -19.61 -18.72 -3.23
CA LEU A 22 -19.94 -17.35 -2.84
C LEU A 22 -20.03 -17.29 -1.31
N ALA A 23 -19.00 -16.77 -0.68
CA ALA A 23 -18.80 -16.88 0.76
C ALA A 23 -18.69 -15.51 1.40
N GLY A 24 -19.71 -15.08 2.13
CA GLY A 24 -19.73 -13.79 2.82
C GLY A 24 -18.60 -13.64 3.86
N ALA A 25 -18.45 -12.43 4.41
CA ALA A 25 -17.49 -12.17 5.46
C ALA A 25 -17.68 -13.13 6.65
N GLY A 26 -16.59 -13.66 7.21
CA GLY A 26 -16.64 -14.54 8.39
C GLY A 26 -17.39 -15.88 8.21
N SER A 27 -17.71 -16.30 6.97
CA SER A 27 -18.41 -17.57 6.69
C SER A 27 -17.50 -18.81 6.63
N GLY A 28 -16.19 -18.63 6.86
CA GLY A 28 -15.22 -19.73 6.88
C GLY A 28 -14.69 -20.11 5.49
N LYS A 29 -14.48 -19.15 4.57
CA LYS A 29 -13.88 -19.36 3.24
C LYS A 29 -12.66 -20.27 3.27
N THR A 30 -11.63 -19.86 4.00
CA THR A 30 -10.37 -20.63 4.12
C THR A 30 -10.57 -21.99 4.77
N ARG A 31 -11.52 -22.11 5.71
CA ARG A 31 -11.88 -23.39 6.34
C ARG A 31 -12.44 -24.36 5.32
N VAL A 32 -13.30 -23.92 4.41
CA VAL A 32 -13.86 -24.79 3.36
C VAL A 32 -12.77 -25.25 2.41
N ILE A 33 -11.85 -24.35 1.99
CA ILE A 33 -10.71 -24.70 1.12
C ILE A 33 -9.86 -25.78 1.79
N THR A 34 -9.44 -25.59 3.05
CA THR A 34 -8.58 -26.53 3.77
C THR A 34 -9.23 -27.89 3.99
N HIS A 35 -10.53 -27.93 4.33
CA HIS A 35 -11.27 -29.19 4.46
C HIS A 35 -11.52 -29.87 3.11
N ARG A 36 -11.68 -29.11 2.01
CA ARG A 36 -11.76 -29.65 0.67
C ARG A 36 -10.44 -30.29 0.24
N VAL A 37 -9.30 -29.66 0.53
CA VAL A 37 -7.97 -30.28 0.32
C VAL A 37 -7.88 -31.61 1.06
N ALA A 38 -8.22 -31.61 2.36
CA ALA A 38 -8.21 -32.82 3.17
C ALA A 38 -9.15 -33.90 2.59
N TYR A 39 -10.35 -33.55 2.18
CA TYR A 39 -11.31 -34.47 1.56
C TYR A 39 -10.77 -35.11 0.27
N LEU A 40 -10.16 -34.29 -0.60
CA LEU A 40 -9.55 -34.79 -1.84
C LEU A 40 -8.41 -35.76 -1.58
N MET A 41 -7.59 -35.53 -0.53
CA MET A 41 -6.47 -36.38 -0.16
C MET A 41 -6.93 -37.68 0.54
N ASP A 42 -7.71 -37.55 1.61
CA ASP A 42 -8.01 -38.66 2.51
C ASP A 42 -9.13 -39.58 2.01
N GLU A 43 -10.20 -39.01 1.42
CA GLU A 43 -11.37 -39.75 1.02
C GLU A 43 -11.36 -40.13 -0.47
N ILE A 44 -10.86 -39.22 -1.33
CA ILE A 44 -10.83 -39.45 -2.78
C ILE A 44 -9.49 -40.07 -3.22
N GLY A 45 -8.42 -39.90 -2.40
CA GLY A 45 -7.11 -40.47 -2.70
C GLY A 45 -6.34 -39.66 -3.76
N VAL A 46 -6.61 -38.35 -3.88
CA VAL A 46 -5.87 -37.47 -4.80
C VAL A 46 -4.46 -37.30 -4.28
N ASN A 47 -3.47 -37.47 -5.17
CA ASN A 47 -2.09 -37.23 -4.83
C ASN A 47 -1.88 -35.75 -4.46
N PRO A 48 -1.30 -35.43 -3.27
CA PRO A 48 -1.05 -34.04 -2.83
C PRO A 48 -0.35 -33.15 -3.88
N TYR A 49 0.57 -33.73 -4.66
CA TYR A 49 1.25 -33.03 -5.76
C TYR A 49 0.30 -32.53 -6.87
N ASN A 50 -0.91 -33.10 -6.96
CA ASN A 50 -1.90 -32.69 -7.95
C ASN A 50 -2.84 -31.59 -7.47
N ILE A 51 -2.60 -31.03 -6.27
CA ILE A 51 -3.45 -29.99 -5.67
C ILE A 51 -2.66 -28.67 -5.61
N LEU A 52 -3.27 -27.63 -6.16
CA LEU A 52 -2.79 -26.24 -6.10
C LEU A 52 -3.84 -25.39 -5.37
N ALA A 53 -3.43 -24.67 -4.34
CA ALA A 53 -4.25 -23.67 -3.66
C ALA A 53 -3.54 -22.30 -3.73
N ILE A 54 -4.24 -21.31 -4.27
CA ILE A 54 -3.72 -19.95 -4.50
C ILE A 54 -4.46 -18.97 -3.59
N THR A 55 -3.71 -18.06 -2.96
CA THR A 55 -4.23 -16.94 -2.19
C THR A 55 -3.46 -15.65 -2.51
N PHE A 56 -3.82 -14.53 -1.86
CA PHE A 56 -3.24 -13.21 -2.20
C PHE A 56 -2.03 -12.81 -1.35
N THR A 57 -1.92 -13.28 -0.10
CA THR A 57 -0.83 -12.90 0.81
C THR A 57 -0.04 -14.11 1.28
N ASN A 58 1.24 -13.92 1.58
CA ASN A 58 2.09 -14.98 2.09
C ASN A 58 1.64 -15.47 3.47
N LYS A 59 1.13 -14.56 4.32
CA LYS A 59 0.51 -14.93 5.61
C LYS A 59 -0.68 -15.87 5.40
N ALA A 60 -1.59 -15.55 4.48
CA ALA A 60 -2.74 -16.42 4.20
C ALA A 60 -2.29 -17.79 3.63
N ALA A 61 -1.23 -17.82 2.80
CA ALA A 61 -0.67 -19.06 2.28
C ALA A 61 -0.03 -19.90 3.39
N ALA A 62 0.72 -19.29 4.30
CA ALA A 62 1.30 -19.96 5.46
C ALA A 62 0.22 -20.53 6.39
N GLU A 63 -0.77 -19.69 6.75
CA GLU A 63 -1.90 -20.12 7.59
C GLU A 63 -2.72 -21.25 6.95
N MET A 64 -2.91 -21.21 5.63
CA MET A 64 -3.59 -22.28 4.89
C MET A 64 -2.78 -23.57 4.93
N ARG A 65 -1.46 -23.53 4.75
CA ARG A 65 -0.56 -24.69 4.87
C ARG A 65 -0.64 -25.31 6.26
N ASP A 66 -0.53 -24.48 7.30
CA ASP A 66 -0.59 -24.95 8.69
C ASP A 66 -1.93 -25.63 9.00
N ARG A 67 -3.03 -25.06 8.52
CA ARG A 67 -4.37 -25.66 8.69
C ARG A 67 -4.52 -26.97 7.94
N VAL A 68 -4.00 -27.08 6.71
CA VAL A 68 -4.00 -28.34 5.94
C VAL A 68 -3.16 -29.39 6.67
N ASN A 69 -1.95 -29.05 7.12
CA ASN A 69 -1.06 -29.92 7.90
C ASN A 69 -1.74 -30.42 9.19
N ASN A 70 -2.44 -29.54 9.89
CA ASN A 70 -3.15 -29.90 11.13
C ASN A 70 -4.36 -30.85 10.89
N ILE A 71 -4.96 -30.81 9.71
CA ILE A 71 -6.13 -31.66 9.38
C ILE A 71 -5.68 -33.00 8.82
N VAL A 72 -4.73 -33.00 7.87
CA VAL A 72 -4.30 -34.19 7.10
C VAL A 72 -3.14 -34.90 7.78
N GLY A 73 -2.19 -34.17 8.36
CA GLY A 73 -0.95 -34.72 8.90
C GLY A 73 0.09 -35.01 7.82
N GLU A 74 0.68 -36.19 7.84
CA GLU A 74 1.78 -36.59 6.94
C GLU A 74 1.39 -36.50 5.45
N GLY A 75 2.24 -35.89 4.63
CA GLY A 75 2.04 -35.71 3.19
C GLY A 75 1.36 -34.41 2.79
N ALA A 76 0.82 -33.64 3.75
CA ALA A 76 0.19 -32.35 3.49
C ALA A 76 1.18 -31.29 2.98
N GLU A 77 2.45 -31.37 3.34
CA GLU A 77 3.54 -30.51 2.91
C GLU A 77 3.79 -30.53 1.38
N ARG A 78 3.27 -31.58 0.70
CA ARG A 78 3.38 -31.76 -0.76
C ARG A 78 2.31 -31.01 -1.55
N VAL A 79 1.27 -30.52 -0.88
CA VAL A 79 0.25 -29.66 -1.50
C VAL A 79 0.89 -28.31 -1.84
N TRP A 80 0.70 -27.84 -3.06
CA TRP A 80 1.24 -26.54 -3.44
C TRP A 80 0.30 -25.42 -2.98
N VAL A 81 0.63 -24.79 -1.88
CA VAL A 81 -0.08 -23.60 -1.38
C VAL A 81 0.83 -22.39 -1.54
N SER A 82 0.41 -21.39 -2.32
CA SER A 82 1.23 -20.19 -2.60
C SER A 82 0.38 -18.99 -2.98
N THR A 83 1.03 -17.81 -3.10
CA THR A 83 0.45 -16.65 -3.76
C THR A 83 0.59 -16.78 -5.29
N PHE A 84 -0.15 -15.93 -6.06
CA PHE A 84 0.03 -15.85 -7.52
C PHE A 84 1.48 -15.57 -7.91
N HIS A 85 2.09 -14.56 -7.29
CA HIS A 85 3.45 -14.15 -7.59
C HIS A 85 4.48 -15.22 -7.22
N SER A 86 4.37 -15.85 -6.05
CA SER A 86 5.28 -16.94 -5.65
C SER A 86 5.19 -18.13 -6.59
N LEU A 87 3.98 -18.49 -7.05
CA LEU A 87 3.81 -19.53 -8.07
C LEU A 87 4.53 -19.14 -9.37
N CYS A 88 4.35 -17.89 -9.82
CA CYS A 88 4.95 -17.42 -11.06
C CYS A 88 6.48 -17.38 -10.98
N VAL A 89 7.03 -16.89 -9.88
CA VAL A 89 8.50 -16.86 -9.71
C VAL A 89 9.08 -18.27 -9.79
N ARG A 90 8.50 -19.26 -9.11
CA ARG A 90 8.96 -20.66 -9.18
C ARG A 90 8.86 -21.25 -10.59
N ILE A 91 7.83 -20.89 -11.35
CA ILE A 91 7.71 -21.31 -12.77
C ILE A 91 8.82 -20.65 -13.59
N LEU A 92 9.03 -19.34 -13.44
CA LEU A 92 10.03 -18.57 -14.17
C LEU A 92 11.46 -18.99 -13.80
N ARG A 93 11.76 -19.27 -12.51
CA ARG A 93 13.08 -19.81 -12.11
C ARG A 93 13.44 -21.09 -12.85
N ARG A 94 12.44 -21.86 -13.24
CA ARG A 94 12.66 -23.12 -13.96
C ARG A 94 12.68 -22.99 -15.49
N PHE A 95 11.97 -22.01 -16.06
CA PHE A 95 11.70 -21.95 -17.51
C PHE A 95 11.92 -20.55 -18.11
N SER A 96 12.56 -19.60 -17.42
CA SER A 96 12.83 -18.26 -17.96
C SER A 96 13.73 -18.28 -19.20
N ASP A 97 14.57 -19.32 -19.35
CA ASP A 97 15.39 -19.55 -20.52
C ASP A 97 14.57 -19.66 -21.81
N ARG A 98 13.37 -20.25 -21.76
CA ARG A 98 12.41 -20.32 -22.88
C ARG A 98 11.94 -18.93 -23.33
N LEU A 99 12.01 -17.92 -22.47
CA LEU A 99 11.68 -16.53 -22.77
C LEU A 99 12.94 -15.67 -23.05
N GLY A 100 14.15 -16.29 -22.99
CA GLY A 100 15.43 -15.64 -23.20
C GLY A 100 15.90 -14.79 -22.01
N TYR A 101 15.58 -15.22 -20.79
CA TYR A 101 16.09 -14.68 -19.54
C TYR A 101 16.89 -15.76 -18.80
N ALA A 102 17.91 -15.35 -18.05
CA ALA A 102 18.60 -16.26 -17.14
C ALA A 102 17.76 -16.54 -15.90
N THR A 103 18.00 -17.66 -15.23
CA THR A 103 17.21 -18.09 -14.08
C THR A 103 17.46 -17.24 -12.82
N ASN A 104 18.61 -16.56 -12.73
CA ASN A 104 19.00 -15.68 -11.62
C ASN A 104 18.50 -14.23 -11.78
N PHE A 105 17.35 -14.01 -12.41
CA PHE A 105 16.79 -12.68 -12.64
C PHE A 105 16.51 -11.93 -11.34
N ASN A 106 16.61 -10.60 -11.38
CA ASN A 106 16.19 -9.71 -10.29
C ASN A 106 14.70 -9.37 -10.39
N ILE A 107 14.07 -9.11 -9.23
CA ILE A 107 12.69 -8.60 -9.14
C ILE A 107 12.76 -7.13 -8.73
N TYR A 108 12.21 -6.25 -9.57
CA TYR A 108 12.19 -4.81 -9.37
C TYR A 108 11.02 -4.40 -8.47
N ASP A 109 11.34 -3.62 -7.44
CA ASP A 109 10.34 -2.93 -6.64
C ASP A 109 9.86 -1.62 -7.33
N SER A 110 8.95 -0.90 -6.68
CA SER A 110 8.39 0.35 -7.23
C SER A 110 9.43 1.46 -7.42
N ASP A 111 10.48 1.52 -6.58
CA ASP A 111 11.54 2.51 -6.70
C ASP A 111 12.53 2.14 -7.81
N ASP A 112 12.79 0.85 -8.00
CA ASP A 112 13.60 0.33 -9.10
C ASP A 112 12.93 0.63 -10.44
N GLN A 113 11.62 0.34 -10.56
CA GLN A 113 10.81 0.69 -11.73
C GLN A 113 10.85 2.20 -12.00
N LYS A 114 10.64 3.02 -10.96
CA LYS A 114 10.68 4.47 -11.05
C LYS A 114 12.02 4.98 -11.53
N SER A 115 13.12 4.40 -11.02
CA SER A 115 14.49 4.75 -11.42
C SER A 115 14.74 4.39 -12.89
N ALA A 116 14.31 3.21 -13.33
CA ALA A 116 14.42 2.76 -14.71
C ALA A 116 13.64 3.67 -15.66
N VAL A 117 12.35 3.97 -15.35
CA VAL A 117 11.51 4.86 -16.16
C VAL A 117 12.08 6.27 -16.20
N LYS A 118 12.56 6.82 -15.07
CA LYS A 118 13.18 8.15 -15.01
C LYS A 118 14.41 8.27 -15.92
N ASN A 119 15.23 7.23 -15.96
CA ASN A 119 16.39 7.18 -16.86
C ASN A 119 15.96 7.14 -18.33
N ILE A 120 14.94 6.35 -18.67
CA ILE A 120 14.36 6.29 -20.03
C ILE A 120 13.84 7.67 -20.46
N LEU A 121 13.08 8.37 -19.58
CA LEU A 121 12.57 9.70 -19.88
C LEU A 121 13.70 10.70 -20.15
N LYS A 122 14.81 10.64 -19.39
CA LYS A 122 16.00 11.46 -19.60
C LYS A 122 16.63 11.21 -20.96
N GLU A 123 16.80 9.95 -21.35
CA GLU A 123 17.38 9.53 -22.65
C GLU A 123 16.49 9.93 -23.83
N LEU A 124 15.18 9.75 -23.71
CA LEU A 124 14.19 10.16 -24.71
C LEU A 124 13.93 11.68 -24.71
N LYS A 125 14.57 12.44 -23.82
CA LYS A 125 14.42 13.89 -23.67
C LYS A 125 12.97 14.31 -23.41
N ILE A 126 12.21 13.49 -22.68
CA ILE A 126 10.84 13.79 -22.25
C ILE A 126 10.91 14.62 -20.97
N ASP A 127 10.22 15.76 -20.95
CA ASP A 127 10.19 16.66 -19.77
C ASP A 127 9.42 16.04 -18.60
N PRO A 128 10.08 15.69 -17.48
CA PRO A 128 9.44 15.03 -16.34
C PRO A 128 8.49 15.98 -15.56
N LYS A 129 8.59 17.29 -15.75
CA LYS A 129 7.64 18.26 -15.14
C LYS A 129 6.29 18.22 -15.83
N LYS A 130 6.28 17.98 -17.13
CA LYS A 130 5.07 17.88 -17.95
C LYS A 130 4.48 16.47 -17.94
N TYR A 131 5.36 15.48 -17.94
CA TYR A 131 5.01 14.06 -18.00
C TYR A 131 5.78 13.30 -16.90
N PRO A 132 5.24 13.25 -15.69
CA PRO A 132 5.90 12.60 -14.54
C PRO A 132 5.99 11.08 -14.74
N GLU A 133 7.07 10.49 -14.22
CA GLU A 133 7.35 9.05 -14.31
C GLU A 133 6.18 8.18 -13.84
N LYS A 134 5.48 8.61 -12.79
CA LYS A 134 4.33 7.87 -12.23
C LYS A 134 3.20 7.67 -13.24
N MET A 135 3.00 8.61 -14.16
CA MET A 135 1.99 8.50 -15.22
C MET A 135 2.32 7.34 -16.16
N PHE A 136 3.57 7.25 -16.60
CA PHE A 136 4.02 6.16 -17.47
C PHE A 136 3.97 4.81 -16.76
N MET A 137 4.42 4.76 -15.50
CA MET A 137 4.38 3.53 -14.69
C MET A 137 2.95 3.00 -14.56
N ALA A 138 1.98 3.87 -14.24
CA ALA A 138 0.59 3.47 -14.11
C ALA A 138 0.00 2.93 -15.42
N GLU A 139 0.27 3.59 -16.55
CA GLU A 139 -0.20 3.14 -17.88
C GLU A 139 0.45 1.82 -18.31
N ILE A 140 1.74 1.61 -18.01
CA ILE A 140 2.47 0.36 -18.30
C ILE A 140 1.89 -0.78 -17.46
N SER A 141 1.69 -0.56 -16.15
CA SER A 141 1.09 -1.55 -15.25
C SER A 141 -0.31 -1.95 -15.73
N ASN A 142 -1.18 -0.96 -16.03
CA ASN A 142 -2.52 -1.22 -16.60
C ASN A 142 -2.47 -2.03 -17.91
N ALA A 143 -1.49 -1.76 -18.77
CA ALA A 143 -1.33 -2.51 -20.02
C ALA A 143 -0.93 -3.96 -19.75
N LYS A 144 0.05 -4.20 -18.84
CA LYS A 144 0.49 -5.54 -18.45
C LYS A 144 -0.65 -6.33 -17.79
N GLU A 145 -1.40 -5.74 -16.88
CA GLU A 145 -2.56 -6.38 -16.21
C GLU A 145 -3.65 -6.82 -17.19
N ARG A 146 -3.78 -6.13 -18.32
CA ARG A 146 -4.69 -6.47 -19.42
C ARG A 146 -4.08 -7.38 -20.46
N TYR A 147 -2.86 -7.84 -20.27
CA TYR A 147 -2.10 -8.63 -21.23
C TYR A 147 -1.93 -7.93 -22.57
N ILE A 148 -1.66 -6.62 -22.57
CA ILE A 148 -1.43 -5.80 -23.76
C ILE A 148 0.08 -5.57 -23.93
N SER A 149 0.65 -6.07 -25.03
CA SER A 149 2.06 -5.86 -25.35
C SER A 149 2.35 -4.40 -25.77
N PRO A 150 3.63 -3.95 -25.74
CA PRO A 150 4.01 -2.61 -26.22
C PRO A 150 3.53 -2.33 -27.64
N ASP A 151 3.61 -3.29 -28.55
CA ASP A 151 3.19 -3.16 -29.94
C ASP A 151 1.66 -3.05 -30.07
N GLN A 152 0.93 -3.84 -29.30
CA GLN A 152 -0.53 -3.76 -29.23
C GLN A 152 -0.96 -2.41 -28.63
N TYR A 153 -0.32 -1.95 -27.54
CA TYR A 153 -0.59 -0.68 -26.93
C TYR A 153 -0.36 0.49 -27.91
N ALA A 154 0.74 0.45 -28.67
CA ALA A 154 1.04 1.45 -29.71
C ALA A 154 -0.05 1.49 -30.80
N LYS A 155 -0.50 0.33 -31.29
CA LYS A 155 -1.55 0.22 -32.32
C LYS A 155 -2.89 0.75 -31.82
N MET A 156 -3.29 0.41 -30.59
CA MET A 156 -4.56 0.84 -29.99
C MET A 156 -4.63 2.33 -29.74
N ASN A 157 -3.50 2.99 -29.53
CA ASN A 157 -3.41 4.39 -29.11
C ASN A 157 -2.71 5.31 -30.11
N ALA A 158 -2.63 4.91 -31.37
CA ALA A 158 -1.87 5.62 -32.42
C ALA A 158 -2.29 7.09 -32.66
N THR A 159 -3.50 7.48 -32.27
CA THR A 159 -4.03 8.83 -32.44
C THR A 159 -3.81 9.75 -31.24
N ASP A 160 -3.43 9.20 -30.08
CA ASP A 160 -3.18 9.96 -28.86
C ASP A 160 -1.68 10.21 -28.69
N PHE A 161 -1.26 11.46 -28.70
CA PHE A 161 0.14 11.85 -28.59
C PHE A 161 0.79 11.38 -27.27
N VAL A 162 0.11 11.52 -26.13
CA VAL A 162 0.63 11.12 -24.82
C VAL A 162 0.77 9.62 -24.74
N LYS A 163 -0.23 8.89 -25.22
CA LYS A 163 -0.21 7.43 -25.25
C LYS A 163 0.80 6.87 -26.25
N THR A 164 1.06 7.57 -27.36
CA THR A 164 2.14 7.21 -28.28
C THR A 164 3.51 7.36 -27.62
N GLN A 165 3.73 8.42 -26.84
CA GLN A 165 4.95 8.53 -26.02
C GLN A 165 5.03 7.40 -24.98
N THR A 166 3.91 7.09 -24.34
CA THR A 166 3.83 5.96 -23.40
C THR A 166 4.21 4.64 -24.06
N ALA A 167 3.73 4.39 -25.28
CA ALA A 167 4.12 3.19 -26.06
C ALA A 167 5.63 3.11 -26.28
N THR A 168 6.27 4.23 -26.58
CA THR A 168 7.73 4.31 -26.76
C THR A 168 8.45 4.02 -25.45
N VAL A 169 8.02 4.63 -24.32
CA VAL A 169 8.60 4.38 -23.00
C VAL A 169 8.38 2.94 -22.58
N TYR A 170 7.21 2.37 -22.85
CA TYR A 170 6.89 0.98 -22.52
C TYR A 170 7.78 0.00 -23.30
N SER A 171 7.93 0.22 -24.60
CA SER A 171 8.84 -0.63 -25.43
C SER A 171 10.28 -0.57 -24.91
N GLU A 172 10.79 0.64 -24.59
CA GLU A 172 12.14 0.82 -24.07
C GLU A 172 12.30 0.23 -22.66
N TYR A 173 11.27 0.34 -21.82
CA TYR A 173 11.25 -0.26 -20.49
C TYR A 173 11.37 -1.80 -20.56
N MET A 174 10.58 -2.45 -21.42
CA MET A 174 10.64 -3.90 -21.59
C MET A 174 11.98 -4.38 -22.14
N LYS A 175 12.60 -3.63 -23.08
CA LYS A 175 13.95 -3.94 -23.58
C LYS A 175 14.98 -3.83 -22.48
N ARG A 176 14.87 -2.82 -21.61
CA ARG A 176 15.80 -2.59 -20.50
C ARG A 176 15.70 -3.68 -19.45
N LEU A 177 14.48 -4.07 -19.04
CA LEU A 177 14.28 -5.20 -18.15
C LEU A 177 14.90 -6.49 -18.71
N ARG A 178 14.71 -6.75 -20.00
CA ARG A 178 15.33 -7.90 -20.65
C ARG A 178 16.86 -7.82 -20.64
N LYS A 179 17.44 -6.66 -20.95
CA LYS A 179 18.89 -6.45 -20.94
C LYS A 179 19.49 -6.69 -19.55
N PHE A 180 18.79 -6.25 -18.50
CA PHE A 180 19.25 -6.36 -17.12
C PHE A 180 18.88 -7.68 -16.44
N ASN A 181 18.30 -8.62 -17.18
CA ASN A 181 17.79 -9.87 -16.66
C ASN A 181 16.91 -9.62 -15.41
N ALA A 182 15.88 -8.79 -15.57
CA ALA A 182 14.99 -8.39 -14.49
C ALA A 182 13.52 -8.49 -14.91
N PHE A 183 12.66 -8.73 -13.94
CA PHE A 183 11.20 -8.63 -14.05
C PHE A 183 10.67 -7.64 -13.00
N ASP A 184 9.64 -6.88 -13.32
CA ASP A 184 8.85 -6.21 -12.29
C ASP A 184 7.72 -7.12 -11.78
N PHE A 185 6.95 -6.65 -10.79
CA PHE A 185 5.87 -7.44 -10.22
C PHE A 185 4.81 -7.86 -11.24
N ASP A 186 4.45 -6.96 -12.17
CA ASP A 186 3.45 -7.25 -13.20
C ASP A 186 4.00 -8.27 -14.21
N ASP A 187 5.31 -8.21 -14.52
CA ASP A 187 5.97 -9.15 -15.39
C ASP A 187 5.94 -10.59 -14.88
N LEU A 188 5.95 -10.81 -13.57
CA LEU A 188 5.95 -12.16 -13.02
C LEU A 188 4.76 -12.97 -13.54
N ILE A 189 3.56 -12.38 -13.55
CA ILE A 189 2.36 -13.06 -14.05
C ILE A 189 2.29 -12.95 -15.58
N TYR A 190 2.60 -11.78 -16.14
CA TYR A 190 2.61 -11.53 -17.57
C TYR A 190 3.49 -12.56 -18.32
N LYS A 191 4.69 -12.78 -17.83
CA LYS A 191 5.66 -13.69 -18.45
C LYS A 191 5.30 -15.17 -18.29
N VAL A 192 4.58 -15.55 -17.24
CA VAL A 192 4.05 -16.91 -17.10
C VAL A 192 2.92 -17.15 -18.11
N VAL A 193 2.02 -16.19 -18.30
CA VAL A 193 0.96 -16.29 -19.32
C VAL A 193 1.57 -16.37 -20.72
N GLU A 194 2.56 -15.53 -21.01
CA GLU A 194 3.34 -15.54 -22.27
C GLU A 194 4.08 -16.88 -22.47
N LEU A 195 4.71 -17.41 -21.41
CA LEU A 195 5.38 -18.71 -21.41
C LEU A 195 4.43 -19.84 -21.80
N PHE A 196 3.26 -19.88 -21.17
CA PHE A 196 2.26 -20.91 -21.43
C PHE A 196 1.66 -20.83 -22.84
N GLU A 197 1.50 -19.61 -23.38
CA GLU A 197 0.99 -19.39 -24.73
C GLU A 197 1.99 -19.88 -25.81
N HIS A 198 3.28 -19.63 -25.60
CA HIS A 198 4.32 -19.94 -26.58
C HIS A 198 4.98 -21.32 -26.38
N ASN A 199 4.79 -21.94 -25.20
CA ASN A 199 5.38 -23.24 -24.86
C ASN A 199 4.32 -24.21 -24.31
N PRO A 200 3.52 -24.84 -25.19
CA PRO A 200 2.44 -25.74 -24.78
C PRO A 200 2.93 -26.94 -23.94
N ASP A 201 4.17 -27.39 -24.14
CA ASP A 201 4.81 -28.46 -23.37
C ASP A 201 4.98 -28.05 -21.88
N VAL A 202 5.32 -26.80 -21.60
CA VAL A 202 5.42 -26.28 -20.25
C VAL A 202 4.03 -26.16 -19.63
N LEU A 203 3.05 -25.64 -20.37
CA LEU A 203 1.66 -25.58 -19.91
C LEU A 203 1.11 -26.96 -19.55
N GLU A 204 1.29 -27.95 -20.43
CA GLU A 204 0.82 -29.33 -20.22
C GLU A 204 1.46 -29.96 -18.97
N LEU A 205 2.77 -29.73 -18.75
CA LEU A 205 3.46 -30.17 -17.53
C LEU A 205 2.76 -29.66 -16.25
N TYR A 206 2.39 -28.38 -16.21
CA TYR A 206 1.71 -27.81 -15.04
C TYR A 206 0.25 -28.17 -14.96
N GLN A 207 -0.45 -28.37 -16.06
CA GLN A 207 -1.81 -28.91 -16.09
C GLN A 207 -1.86 -30.33 -15.53
N ASP A 208 -0.94 -31.20 -15.92
CA ASP A 208 -0.86 -32.57 -15.39
C ASP A 208 -0.43 -32.62 -13.93
N ARG A 209 0.36 -31.66 -13.51
CA ARG A 209 0.73 -31.48 -12.10
C ARG A 209 -0.46 -30.97 -11.28
N PHE A 210 -1.18 -29.95 -11.71
CA PHE A 210 -2.25 -29.28 -10.96
C PHE A 210 -3.63 -29.66 -11.48
N ARG A 211 -4.06 -30.88 -11.16
CA ARG A 211 -5.36 -31.41 -11.58
C ARG A 211 -6.53 -30.80 -10.81
N TYR A 212 -6.29 -30.33 -9.59
CA TYR A 212 -7.25 -29.64 -8.73
C TYR A 212 -6.69 -28.29 -8.35
N ILE A 213 -7.38 -27.25 -8.76
CA ILE A 213 -6.95 -25.85 -8.54
C ILE A 213 -7.99 -25.16 -7.67
N MET A 214 -7.54 -24.53 -6.58
CA MET A 214 -8.37 -23.73 -5.70
C MET A 214 -7.83 -22.31 -5.64
N VAL A 215 -8.70 -21.30 -5.74
CA VAL A 215 -8.33 -19.88 -5.68
C VAL A 215 -9.16 -19.21 -4.61
N ASP A 216 -8.51 -18.72 -3.56
CA ASP A 216 -9.15 -17.91 -2.50
C ASP A 216 -9.20 -16.44 -2.91
N GLU A 217 -10.12 -15.67 -2.31
CA GLU A 217 -10.36 -14.25 -2.57
C GLU A 217 -10.50 -13.90 -4.08
N TYR A 218 -11.17 -14.76 -4.84
CA TYR A 218 -11.24 -14.68 -6.31
C TYR A 218 -11.78 -13.35 -6.85
N GLN A 219 -12.56 -12.59 -6.07
CA GLN A 219 -13.07 -11.26 -6.41
C GLN A 219 -11.97 -10.20 -6.55
N ASP A 220 -10.76 -10.46 -6.04
CA ASP A 220 -9.62 -9.54 -6.13
C ASP A 220 -8.68 -9.85 -7.30
N THR A 221 -9.00 -10.86 -8.10
CA THR A 221 -8.19 -11.20 -9.27
C THR A 221 -8.31 -10.15 -10.37
N ASN A 222 -7.17 -9.81 -10.99
CA ASN A 222 -7.14 -9.00 -12.21
C ASN A 222 -7.28 -9.89 -13.48
N HIS A 223 -7.29 -9.27 -14.66
CA HIS A 223 -7.51 -9.99 -15.90
C HIS A 223 -6.41 -11.01 -16.22
N ILE A 224 -5.14 -10.66 -15.99
CA ILE A 224 -4.03 -11.57 -16.31
C ILE A 224 -3.97 -12.77 -15.35
N GLN A 225 -4.34 -12.59 -14.08
CA GLN A 225 -4.46 -13.68 -13.11
C GLN A 225 -5.61 -14.63 -13.54
N PHE A 226 -6.72 -14.07 -13.97
CA PHE A 226 -7.82 -14.86 -14.56
C PHE A 226 -7.32 -15.68 -15.77
N LEU A 227 -6.57 -15.08 -16.70
CA LEU A 227 -6.02 -15.79 -17.87
C LEU A 227 -5.11 -16.95 -17.45
N MET A 228 -4.20 -16.72 -16.49
CA MET A 228 -3.31 -17.75 -15.97
C MET A 228 -4.07 -18.94 -15.38
N VAL A 229 -5.06 -18.66 -14.52
CA VAL A 229 -5.90 -19.69 -13.90
C VAL A 229 -6.68 -20.47 -14.99
N LYS A 230 -7.23 -19.76 -15.98
CA LYS A 230 -7.95 -20.35 -17.11
C LYS A 230 -7.08 -21.28 -17.93
N GLN A 231 -5.82 -20.88 -18.24
CA GLN A 231 -4.85 -21.73 -18.94
C GLN A 231 -4.55 -23.00 -18.14
N LEU A 232 -4.22 -22.87 -16.85
CA LEU A 232 -3.92 -24.02 -15.99
C LEU A 232 -5.10 -24.98 -15.83
N ALA A 233 -6.31 -24.45 -15.64
CA ALA A 233 -7.50 -25.25 -15.42
C ALA A 233 -8.07 -25.90 -16.70
N SER A 234 -7.64 -25.49 -17.89
CA SER A 234 -8.32 -25.84 -19.15
C SER A 234 -8.39 -27.34 -19.46
N LYS A 235 -7.39 -28.14 -19.03
CA LYS A 235 -7.31 -29.60 -19.32
C LYS A 235 -8.27 -30.41 -18.44
N TYR A 236 -8.26 -30.21 -17.12
CA TYR A 236 -9.01 -31.02 -16.15
C TYR A 236 -10.30 -30.36 -15.67
N ARG A 237 -10.41 -29.04 -15.75
CA ARG A 237 -11.57 -28.23 -15.36
C ARG A 237 -11.96 -28.32 -13.87
N ASN A 238 -11.17 -28.94 -13.02
CA ASN A 238 -11.42 -29.01 -11.56
C ASN A 238 -10.97 -27.73 -10.89
N LEU A 239 -11.66 -26.64 -11.19
CA LEU A 239 -11.41 -25.30 -10.68
C LEU A 239 -12.41 -24.91 -9.60
N CYS A 240 -11.96 -24.75 -8.38
CA CYS A 240 -12.75 -24.23 -7.26
C CYS A 240 -12.33 -22.80 -6.99
N VAL A 241 -13.23 -21.83 -7.13
CA VAL A 241 -12.99 -20.44 -6.76
C VAL A 241 -13.85 -20.05 -5.57
N VAL A 242 -13.25 -19.35 -4.61
CA VAL A 242 -13.91 -18.89 -3.38
C VAL A 242 -13.76 -17.39 -3.30
N GLY A 243 -14.85 -16.69 -3.02
CA GLY A 243 -14.78 -15.24 -2.91
C GLY A 243 -16.05 -14.59 -2.39
N ASP A 244 -15.94 -13.31 -2.13
CA ASP A 244 -17.01 -12.43 -1.70
C ASP A 244 -17.00 -11.16 -2.56
N ASP A 245 -17.92 -11.03 -3.50
CA ASP A 245 -18.06 -9.86 -4.35
C ASP A 245 -18.25 -8.56 -3.54
N ASP A 246 -18.87 -8.64 -2.35
CA ASP A 246 -19.01 -7.52 -1.44
C ASP A 246 -17.67 -7.11 -0.74
N GLN A 247 -16.60 -7.89 -0.89
CA GLN A 247 -15.26 -7.59 -0.39
C GLN A 247 -14.24 -7.27 -1.51
N SER A 248 -14.69 -6.98 -2.74
CA SER A 248 -13.82 -6.54 -3.83
C SER A 248 -13.46 -5.06 -3.63
N ILE A 249 -12.25 -4.81 -3.13
CA ILE A 249 -11.77 -3.47 -2.72
C ILE A 249 -10.38 -3.10 -3.28
N TYR A 250 -9.90 -3.82 -4.31
CA TYR A 250 -8.59 -3.61 -4.92
C TYR A 250 -8.66 -3.23 -6.40
N LYS A 251 -9.75 -2.55 -6.85
CA LYS A 251 -9.89 -2.03 -8.22
C LYS A 251 -8.71 -1.12 -8.60
N PHE A 252 -8.23 -0.32 -7.64
CA PHE A 252 -7.05 0.54 -7.82
C PHE A 252 -5.73 -0.24 -8.05
N ARG A 253 -5.72 -1.57 -7.82
CA ARG A 253 -4.64 -2.51 -8.15
C ARG A 253 -5.06 -3.46 -9.29
N GLY A 254 -5.97 -3.03 -10.15
CA GLY A 254 -6.41 -3.78 -11.32
C GLY A 254 -7.39 -4.93 -11.04
N ALA A 255 -7.82 -5.15 -9.79
CA ALA A 255 -8.82 -6.17 -9.48
C ALA A 255 -10.10 -5.96 -10.31
N ASN A 256 -10.62 -7.05 -10.84
CA ASN A 256 -11.80 -7.02 -11.69
C ASN A 256 -12.92 -7.90 -11.11
N ILE A 257 -13.86 -7.25 -10.45
CA ILE A 257 -15.02 -7.93 -9.84
C ILE A 257 -15.81 -8.76 -10.85
N THR A 258 -15.76 -8.41 -12.14
CA THR A 258 -16.49 -9.17 -13.17
C THR A 258 -16.00 -10.61 -13.31
N ASN A 259 -14.78 -10.93 -12.85
CA ASN A 259 -14.26 -12.30 -12.86
C ASN A 259 -15.14 -13.24 -12.01
N ILE A 260 -15.51 -12.82 -10.80
CA ILE A 260 -16.39 -13.63 -9.95
C ILE A 260 -17.86 -13.52 -10.36
N LEU A 261 -18.32 -12.33 -10.78
CA LEU A 261 -19.70 -12.13 -11.20
C LEU A 261 -20.06 -12.92 -12.47
N ASN A 262 -19.12 -13.05 -13.41
CA ASN A 262 -19.28 -13.73 -14.69
C ASN A 262 -18.78 -15.18 -14.70
N PHE A 263 -18.37 -15.74 -13.57
CA PHE A 263 -17.83 -17.10 -13.50
C PHE A 263 -18.77 -18.15 -14.11
N GLU A 264 -20.10 -18.04 -13.84
CA GLU A 264 -21.12 -18.95 -14.41
C GLU A 264 -21.32 -18.77 -15.93
N LYS A 265 -20.94 -17.60 -16.49
CA LYS A 265 -20.97 -17.42 -17.96
C LYS A 265 -19.73 -18.06 -18.61
N GLU A 266 -18.59 -18.02 -17.95
CA GLU A 266 -17.35 -18.66 -18.41
C GLU A 266 -17.42 -20.19 -18.24
N TYR A 267 -18.04 -20.64 -17.15
CA TYR A 267 -18.25 -22.06 -16.81
C TYR A 267 -19.74 -22.35 -16.60
N PRO A 268 -20.53 -22.59 -17.68
CA PRO A 268 -21.98 -22.77 -17.56
C PRO A 268 -22.40 -24.00 -16.76
N ASP A 269 -21.50 -24.97 -16.62
CA ASP A 269 -21.65 -26.20 -15.85
C ASP A 269 -21.18 -26.06 -14.39
N ALA A 270 -20.80 -24.86 -13.95
CA ALA A 270 -20.32 -24.64 -12.62
C ALA A 270 -21.37 -24.89 -11.53
N LYS A 271 -20.98 -25.61 -10.49
CA LYS A 271 -21.77 -25.68 -9.26
C LYS A 271 -21.57 -24.40 -8.46
N VAL A 272 -22.66 -23.77 -8.03
CA VAL A 272 -22.61 -22.58 -7.15
C VAL A 272 -23.08 -22.96 -5.75
N VAL A 273 -22.29 -22.65 -4.74
CA VAL A 273 -22.60 -22.84 -3.31
C VAL A 273 -22.49 -21.51 -2.59
N LYS A 274 -23.53 -21.12 -1.81
CA LYS A 274 -23.54 -19.89 -1.02
C LYS A 274 -23.25 -20.20 0.45
N LEU A 275 -22.30 -19.48 1.05
CA LEU A 275 -21.99 -19.55 2.48
C LEU A 275 -22.43 -18.24 3.15
N GLU A 276 -23.61 -18.25 3.79
CA GLU A 276 -24.24 -17.06 4.37
C GLU A 276 -24.16 -17.02 5.91
N GLN A 277 -23.88 -18.17 6.56
CA GLN A 277 -23.70 -18.21 8.01
C GLN A 277 -22.35 -17.61 8.40
N ASN A 278 -22.39 -16.56 9.21
CA ASN A 278 -21.22 -15.89 9.76
C ASN A 278 -20.89 -16.41 11.15
N TYR A 279 -19.61 -16.73 11.38
CA TYR A 279 -19.09 -17.25 12.65
C TYR A 279 -18.24 -16.24 13.41
N ARG A 280 -18.05 -15.04 12.85
CA ARG A 280 -17.16 -13.99 13.39
C ARG A 280 -17.89 -12.98 14.25
N SER A 281 -18.92 -12.36 13.70
CA SER A 281 -19.56 -11.15 14.22
C SER A 281 -20.92 -11.43 14.83
N CYS A 282 -21.31 -10.63 15.81
CA CYS A 282 -22.67 -10.64 16.37
C CYS A 282 -23.69 -9.97 15.43
N GLY A 283 -24.99 -10.23 15.69
CA GLY A 283 -26.10 -9.88 14.82
C GLY A 283 -26.22 -8.39 14.47
N ASN A 284 -26.04 -7.47 15.46
CA ASN A 284 -26.13 -6.03 15.23
C ASN A 284 -25.05 -5.52 14.25
N ILE A 285 -23.85 -6.08 14.30
CA ILE A 285 -22.74 -5.75 13.36
C ILE A 285 -23.10 -6.22 11.95
N LEU A 286 -23.61 -7.45 11.81
CA LEU A 286 -24.03 -7.99 10.52
C LEU A 286 -25.24 -7.27 9.93
N ALA A 287 -26.19 -6.87 10.76
CA ALA A 287 -27.33 -6.08 10.32
C ALA A 287 -26.88 -4.71 9.76
N ALA A 288 -25.90 -4.06 10.40
CA ALA A 288 -25.31 -2.83 9.90
C ALA A 288 -24.57 -3.06 8.58
N ALA A 289 -23.73 -4.10 8.47
CA ALA A 289 -23.02 -4.46 7.25
C ALA A 289 -23.97 -4.76 6.09
N ASN A 290 -24.99 -5.59 6.30
CA ASN A 290 -26.00 -5.90 5.30
C ASN A 290 -26.79 -4.64 4.86
N ALA A 291 -27.10 -3.72 5.78
CA ALA A 291 -27.81 -2.49 5.47
C ALA A 291 -26.99 -1.58 4.55
N VAL A 292 -25.69 -1.41 4.83
CA VAL A 292 -24.80 -0.60 4.00
C VAL A 292 -24.62 -1.21 2.61
N ILE A 293 -24.25 -2.50 2.54
CA ILE A 293 -23.90 -3.12 1.26
C ILE A 293 -25.11 -3.32 0.32
N LYS A 294 -26.31 -3.33 0.86
CA LYS A 294 -27.57 -3.42 0.10
C LYS A 294 -27.74 -2.31 -0.94
N HIS A 295 -27.09 -1.16 -0.75
CA HIS A 295 -27.17 -0.03 -1.67
C HIS A 295 -26.29 -0.18 -2.93
N ASN A 296 -25.50 -1.26 -3.04
CA ASN A 296 -24.77 -1.58 -4.26
C ASN A 296 -25.66 -2.42 -5.20
N GLU A 297 -25.61 -2.11 -6.51
CA GLU A 297 -26.42 -2.78 -7.53
C GLU A 297 -25.72 -3.98 -8.15
N GLY A 298 -24.42 -3.87 -8.45
CA GLY A 298 -23.64 -4.90 -9.14
C GLY A 298 -23.16 -6.04 -8.24
N ARG A 299 -24.04 -6.75 -7.50
CA ARG A 299 -23.70 -7.80 -6.54
C ARG A 299 -24.50 -9.09 -6.72
N LYS A 300 -23.93 -10.22 -6.26
CA LYS A 300 -24.66 -11.48 -6.11
C LYS A 300 -25.51 -11.43 -4.84
N ASP A 301 -26.79 -11.83 -4.97
CA ASP A 301 -27.73 -11.80 -3.83
C ASP A 301 -27.30 -12.81 -2.75
N LYS A 302 -26.99 -12.27 -1.55
CA LYS A 302 -26.67 -13.00 -0.31
C LYS A 302 -26.95 -12.13 0.90
N ALA A 303 -27.27 -12.75 2.02
CA ALA A 303 -27.51 -12.08 3.30
C ALA A 303 -26.82 -12.84 4.43
N LEU A 304 -25.93 -12.16 5.15
CA LEU A 304 -25.25 -12.76 6.29
C LEU A 304 -26.16 -12.88 7.49
N TRP A 305 -26.09 -14.01 8.17
CA TRP A 305 -26.78 -14.28 9.43
C TRP A 305 -25.83 -15.01 10.40
N THR A 306 -26.12 -14.99 11.70
CA THR A 306 -25.30 -15.62 12.74
C THR A 306 -26.12 -16.19 13.88
N ASP A 307 -25.58 -17.23 14.52
CA ASP A 307 -26.11 -17.81 15.77
C ASP A 307 -25.49 -17.20 17.02
N GLN A 308 -24.59 -16.23 16.90
CA GLN A 308 -23.89 -15.61 18.04
C GLN A 308 -24.77 -14.60 18.82
N GLY A 309 -26.05 -14.49 18.48
CA GLY A 309 -26.96 -13.50 19.06
C GLY A 309 -26.74 -12.09 18.55
N ASP A 310 -27.56 -11.15 19.01
CA ASP A 310 -27.54 -9.76 18.54
C ASP A 310 -26.27 -9.01 18.95
N GLY A 311 -25.72 -9.31 20.13
CA GLY A 311 -24.57 -8.61 20.67
C GLY A 311 -24.87 -7.16 21.12
N GLU A 312 -23.82 -6.37 21.37
CA GLU A 312 -23.96 -4.97 21.72
C GLU A 312 -24.34 -4.11 20.51
N LYS A 313 -25.11 -3.04 20.76
CA LYS A 313 -25.39 -2.03 19.72
C LYS A 313 -24.14 -1.25 19.34
N LEU A 314 -24.12 -0.74 18.11
CA LEU A 314 -23.05 0.10 17.59
C LEU A 314 -23.00 1.43 18.37
N VAL A 315 -21.79 1.98 18.49
CA VAL A 315 -21.57 3.30 19.08
C VAL A 315 -21.17 4.27 17.98
N PHE A 316 -21.86 5.41 17.88
CA PHE A 316 -21.49 6.49 16.97
C PHE A 316 -21.20 7.77 17.76
N ASN A 317 -20.07 8.42 17.45
CA ASN A 317 -19.65 9.67 18.08
C ASN A 317 -19.25 10.71 17.03
N GLN A 318 -19.90 11.88 17.06
CA GLN A 318 -19.43 13.06 16.34
C GLN A 318 -18.69 13.98 17.30
N SER A 319 -17.47 14.36 16.95
CA SER A 319 -16.63 15.30 17.68
C SER A 319 -16.56 16.64 16.95
N GLU A 320 -16.13 17.70 17.65
CA GLU A 320 -16.00 19.02 17.02
C GLU A 320 -14.81 19.08 16.07
N ASP A 321 -13.71 18.43 16.44
CA ASP A 321 -12.50 18.31 15.62
C ASP A 321 -11.82 16.95 15.77
N GLU A 322 -10.76 16.73 14.96
CA GLU A 322 -9.99 15.48 14.92
C GLU A 322 -9.24 15.18 16.21
N TYR A 323 -8.89 16.19 17.00
CA TYR A 323 -8.20 16.00 18.29
C TYR A 323 -9.19 15.48 19.33
N MET A 324 -10.40 16.05 19.36
CA MET A 324 -11.47 15.57 20.23
C MET A 324 -11.98 14.18 19.83
N GLU A 325 -11.99 13.87 18.53
CA GLU A 325 -12.26 12.51 18.04
C GLU A 325 -11.25 11.52 18.62
N ALA A 326 -9.96 11.80 18.47
CA ALA A 326 -8.89 10.96 18.97
C ALA A 326 -8.91 10.83 20.50
N ASP A 327 -9.18 11.92 21.25
CA ASP A 327 -9.32 11.86 22.72
C ASP A 327 -10.47 10.94 23.15
N ARG A 328 -11.62 10.98 22.46
CA ARG A 328 -12.76 10.07 22.74
C ARG A 328 -12.40 8.62 22.46
N VAL A 329 -11.75 8.34 21.33
CA VAL A 329 -11.29 6.99 20.97
C VAL A 329 -10.35 6.45 22.06
N VAL A 330 -9.34 7.24 22.46
CA VAL A 330 -8.38 6.85 23.47
C VAL A 330 -9.02 6.63 24.85
N ASN A 331 -9.96 7.49 25.27
CA ASN A 331 -10.69 7.31 26.51
C ASN A 331 -11.54 6.04 26.51
N GLU A 332 -12.13 5.67 25.35
CA GLU A 332 -12.88 4.43 25.21
C GLU A 332 -11.97 3.19 25.25
N ILE A 333 -10.77 3.27 24.68
CA ILE A 333 -9.75 2.22 24.80
C ILE A 333 -9.38 1.99 26.26
N ILE A 334 -9.15 3.07 27.03
CA ILE A 334 -8.87 2.98 28.47
C ILE A 334 -10.04 2.31 29.21
N ARG A 335 -11.29 2.66 28.85
CA ARG A 335 -12.48 2.05 29.44
C ARG A 335 -12.59 0.56 29.13
N LEU A 336 -12.30 0.16 27.88
CA LEU A 336 -12.32 -1.23 27.45
C LEU A 336 -11.27 -2.06 28.18
N THR A 337 -10.04 -1.54 28.30
CA THR A 337 -8.95 -2.24 29.00
C THR A 337 -9.19 -2.32 30.50
N ALA A 338 -9.79 -1.29 31.12
CA ALA A 338 -10.23 -1.33 32.51
C ALA A 338 -11.32 -2.41 32.75
N ASN A 339 -12.08 -2.78 31.73
CA ASN A 339 -13.08 -3.84 31.75
C ASN A 339 -12.54 -5.21 31.27
N GLY A 340 -11.21 -5.37 31.15
CA GLY A 340 -10.56 -6.66 30.87
C GLY A 340 -10.23 -6.95 29.42
N ALA A 341 -10.44 -6.02 28.48
CA ALA A 341 -9.95 -6.16 27.11
C ALA A 341 -8.43 -6.00 27.06
N GLN A 342 -7.76 -6.74 26.19
CA GLN A 342 -6.34 -6.55 25.92
C GLN A 342 -6.15 -5.52 24.79
N TYR A 343 -4.99 -4.84 24.77
CA TYR A 343 -4.70 -3.90 23.70
C TYR A 343 -4.69 -4.56 22.32
N LYS A 344 -4.22 -5.80 22.21
CA LYS A 344 -4.24 -6.58 20.95
C LYS A 344 -5.63 -6.89 20.40
N ASP A 345 -6.67 -6.79 21.25
CA ASP A 345 -8.07 -7.01 20.87
C ASP A 345 -8.66 -5.79 20.14
N ILE A 346 -7.94 -4.67 20.08
CA ILE A 346 -8.44 -3.37 19.62
C ILE A 346 -7.76 -2.96 18.33
N ALA A 347 -8.56 -2.62 17.32
CA ALA A 347 -8.08 -2.04 16.07
C ALA A 347 -8.69 -0.66 15.80
N LEU A 348 -7.85 0.30 15.40
CA LEU A 348 -8.23 1.61 14.87
C LEU A 348 -8.08 1.58 13.36
N LEU A 349 -9.19 1.65 12.65
CA LEU A 349 -9.25 1.58 11.19
C LEU A 349 -9.62 2.95 10.62
N TYR A 350 -8.91 3.36 9.58
CA TYR A 350 -9.12 4.64 8.91
C TYR A 350 -8.94 4.51 7.39
N ARG A 351 -9.41 5.52 6.64
CA ARG A 351 -9.35 5.50 5.18
C ARG A 351 -7.96 5.79 4.63
N THR A 352 -7.21 6.69 5.26
CA THR A 352 -5.88 7.10 4.82
C THR A 352 -4.87 7.13 5.96
N ASN A 353 -3.61 6.80 5.69
CA ASN A 353 -2.54 6.78 6.69
C ASN A 353 -2.29 8.14 7.37
N ALA A 354 -2.64 9.27 6.72
CA ALA A 354 -2.53 10.58 7.32
C ALA A 354 -3.33 10.73 8.64
N GLN A 355 -4.41 9.96 8.80
CA GLN A 355 -5.25 9.96 9.99
C GLN A 355 -4.57 9.31 11.22
N SER A 356 -3.59 8.42 10.97
CA SER A 356 -2.88 7.71 12.06
C SER A 356 -2.07 8.64 12.96
N ARG A 357 -1.58 9.76 12.44
CA ARG A 357 -0.69 10.67 13.17
C ARG A 357 -1.31 11.17 14.47
N ILE A 358 -2.49 11.77 14.41
CA ILE A 358 -3.17 12.35 15.59
C ILE A 358 -3.60 11.25 16.56
N LEU A 359 -4.10 10.12 16.04
CA LEU A 359 -4.45 8.97 16.86
C LEU A 359 -3.22 8.43 17.61
N GLY A 360 -2.10 8.26 16.91
CA GLY A 360 -0.83 7.81 17.48
C GLY A 360 -0.27 8.78 18.53
N GLU A 361 -0.26 10.10 18.25
CA GLU A 361 0.16 11.13 19.20
C GLU A 361 -0.64 11.05 20.52
N LYS A 362 -1.98 10.86 20.43
CA LYS A 362 -2.83 10.73 21.61
C LYS A 362 -2.61 9.44 22.39
N LEU A 363 -2.34 8.32 21.70
CA LEU A 363 -1.99 7.05 22.34
C LEU A 363 -0.65 7.17 23.08
N VAL A 364 0.37 7.78 22.46
CA VAL A 364 1.67 8.07 23.11
C VAL A 364 1.49 8.92 24.36
N MET A 365 0.70 10.01 24.27
CA MET A 365 0.44 10.90 25.42
C MET A 365 -0.18 10.18 26.61
N ARG A 366 -0.94 9.11 26.37
CA ARG A 366 -1.59 8.28 27.40
C ARG A 366 -0.80 7.03 27.78
N GLY A 367 0.38 6.82 27.20
CA GLY A 367 1.21 5.65 27.48
C GLY A 367 0.59 4.33 26.98
N ILE A 368 -0.28 4.37 25.97
CA ILE A 368 -0.93 3.18 25.41
C ILE A 368 -0.02 2.56 24.35
N PRO A 369 0.39 1.29 24.53
CA PRO A 369 1.21 0.60 23.52
C PRO A 369 0.40 0.42 22.24
N HIS A 370 0.99 0.81 21.10
CA HIS A 370 0.34 0.72 19.81
C HIS A 370 1.34 0.54 18.68
N ARG A 371 0.87 0.05 17.54
CA ARG A 371 1.64 -0.10 16.31
C ARG A 371 0.85 0.40 15.11
N VAL A 372 1.49 1.22 14.28
CA VAL A 372 0.92 1.71 13.02
C VAL A 372 1.41 0.82 11.88
N TYR A 373 0.47 0.21 11.16
CA TYR A 373 0.75 -0.60 9.97
C TYR A 373 0.48 0.25 8.72
N GLY A 374 1.34 0.12 7.70
CA GLY A 374 1.27 0.95 6.48
C GLY A 374 2.12 2.23 6.57
N GLY A 375 3.11 2.26 7.48
CA GLY A 375 4.15 3.28 7.54
C GLY A 375 5.23 3.09 6.46
N GLN A 376 6.39 3.72 6.64
CA GLN A 376 7.54 3.49 5.76
C GLN A 376 8.02 2.04 5.92
N ASN A 377 8.06 1.30 4.80
CA ASN A 377 8.44 -0.11 4.82
C ASN A 377 9.89 -0.26 5.29
N PHE A 378 10.17 -1.27 6.12
CA PHE A 378 11.52 -1.61 6.57
C PHE A 378 12.50 -1.75 5.40
N TYR A 379 12.10 -2.43 4.33
CA TYR A 379 12.91 -2.64 3.13
C TYR A 379 13.07 -1.39 2.24
N GLU A 380 12.33 -0.30 2.52
CA GLU A 380 12.49 0.99 1.84
C GLU A 380 13.53 1.90 2.52
N ARG A 381 14.01 1.53 3.72
CA ARG A 381 15.05 2.27 4.43
C ARG A 381 16.35 2.26 3.65
N LYS A 382 17.07 3.37 3.68
CA LYS A 382 18.27 3.59 2.85
C LYS A 382 19.32 2.50 3.08
N GLU A 383 19.69 2.26 4.35
CA GLU A 383 20.69 1.28 4.77
C GLU A 383 20.32 -0.14 4.34
N ILE A 384 19.04 -0.50 4.45
CA ILE A 384 18.55 -1.81 4.02
C ILE A 384 18.63 -1.94 2.50
N LYS A 385 18.20 -0.90 1.76
CA LYS A 385 18.32 -0.89 0.29
C LYS A 385 19.76 -0.93 -0.20
N ASP A 386 20.69 -0.33 0.53
CA ASP A 386 22.11 -0.35 0.17
C ASP A 386 22.69 -1.77 0.32
N VAL A 387 22.44 -2.44 1.44
CA VAL A 387 22.88 -3.84 1.66
C VAL A 387 22.18 -4.80 0.69
N MET A 388 20.88 -4.65 0.51
CA MET A 388 20.12 -5.45 -0.46
C MET A 388 20.61 -5.26 -1.89
N ALA A 389 21.08 -4.07 -2.26
CA ALA A 389 21.65 -3.83 -3.58
C ALA A 389 22.96 -4.58 -3.79
N TYR A 390 23.81 -4.74 -2.76
CA TYR A 390 24.97 -5.63 -2.82
C TYR A 390 24.56 -7.07 -3.09
N LEU A 391 23.62 -7.61 -2.30
CA LEU A 391 23.12 -8.96 -2.49
C LEU A 391 22.55 -9.19 -3.90
N LYS A 392 21.79 -8.20 -4.43
CA LYS A 392 21.23 -8.26 -5.78
C LYS A 392 22.29 -8.22 -6.88
N VAL A 393 23.39 -7.44 -6.72
CA VAL A 393 24.52 -7.42 -7.67
C VAL A 393 25.30 -8.72 -7.64
N VAL A 394 25.50 -9.30 -6.47
CA VAL A 394 26.14 -10.61 -6.32
C VAL A 394 25.32 -11.70 -7.01
N ASN A 395 23.99 -11.67 -6.84
CA ASN A 395 23.09 -12.62 -7.53
C ASN A 395 23.04 -12.40 -9.05
N ASN A 396 22.97 -11.13 -9.49
CA ASN A 396 22.84 -10.75 -10.90
C ASN A 396 23.65 -9.48 -11.19
N SER A 397 24.85 -9.64 -11.74
CA SER A 397 25.76 -8.53 -12.07
C SER A 397 25.44 -7.79 -13.36
N THR A 398 24.51 -8.30 -14.15
CA THR A 398 24.10 -7.63 -15.39
C THR A 398 23.18 -6.43 -15.15
N ASP A 399 22.72 -6.27 -13.89
CA ASP A 399 21.80 -5.20 -13.52
C ASP A 399 22.53 -3.91 -13.12
N ASP A 400 22.66 -2.99 -14.06
CA ASP A 400 23.30 -1.70 -13.87
C ASP A 400 22.61 -0.82 -12.80
N THR A 401 21.35 -1.08 -12.46
CA THR A 401 20.57 -0.28 -11.51
C THR A 401 21.15 -0.38 -10.10
N TYR A 402 21.37 -1.60 -9.63
CA TYR A 402 21.94 -1.84 -8.30
C TYR A 402 23.43 -1.56 -8.26
N LEU A 403 24.13 -1.86 -9.35
CA LEU A 403 25.56 -1.58 -9.46
C LEU A 403 25.85 -0.08 -9.30
N ARG A 404 25.08 0.79 -9.97
CA ARG A 404 25.19 2.25 -9.81
C ARG A 404 24.89 2.72 -8.41
N ARG A 405 24.04 2.02 -7.69
CA ARG A 405 23.70 2.35 -6.31
C ARG A 405 24.87 2.11 -5.37
N ILE A 406 25.55 0.97 -5.48
CA ILE A 406 26.55 0.53 -4.50
C ILE A 406 28.00 0.93 -4.83
N ILE A 407 28.33 1.26 -6.07
CA ILE A 407 29.72 1.49 -6.51
C ILE A 407 30.48 2.54 -5.67
N ASN A 408 29.76 3.50 -5.10
CA ASN A 408 30.32 4.53 -4.25
C ASN A 408 29.63 4.62 -2.86
N VAL A 409 29.06 3.53 -2.41
CA VAL A 409 28.45 3.37 -1.09
C VAL A 409 28.99 2.08 -0.45
N PRO A 410 29.80 2.16 0.60
CA PRO A 410 30.47 3.35 1.19
C PRO A 410 31.33 4.13 0.20
N LYS A 411 31.72 5.33 0.58
CA LYS A 411 32.47 6.26 -0.31
C LYS A 411 33.81 5.69 -0.73
N ARG A 412 33.98 5.37 -2.03
CA ARG A 412 35.23 4.89 -2.67
C ARG A 412 35.93 5.94 -3.52
N GLY A 413 35.34 7.16 -3.61
CA GLY A 413 35.84 8.22 -4.48
C GLY A 413 35.69 7.92 -5.96
N ILE A 414 34.65 7.16 -6.34
CA ILE A 414 34.20 6.91 -7.70
C ILE A 414 32.99 7.82 -7.94
N GLY A 415 33.20 8.93 -8.65
CA GLY A 415 32.15 9.92 -8.88
C GLY A 415 31.27 9.59 -10.09
N ASP A 416 30.05 10.16 -10.13
CA ASP A 416 29.05 9.93 -11.20
C ASP A 416 29.61 10.18 -12.60
N ALA A 417 30.45 11.20 -12.79
CA ALA A 417 31.08 11.49 -14.07
C ALA A 417 32.02 10.36 -14.58
N THR A 418 32.60 9.59 -13.66
CA THR A 418 33.42 8.41 -13.99
C THR A 418 32.49 7.26 -14.42
N ILE A 419 31.42 7.02 -13.65
CA ILE A 419 30.42 6.00 -13.93
C ILE A 419 29.73 6.26 -15.27
N ASP A 420 29.38 7.52 -15.56
CA ASP A 420 28.76 7.91 -16.84
C ASP A 420 29.69 7.66 -18.05
N LYS A 421 31.02 7.82 -17.88
CA LYS A 421 31.99 7.49 -18.94
C LYS A 421 32.08 5.98 -19.18
N VAL A 422 32.10 5.17 -18.09
CA VAL A 422 32.08 3.71 -18.21
C VAL A 422 30.78 3.26 -18.87
N ALA A 423 29.65 3.82 -18.47
CA ALA A 423 28.35 3.50 -19.05
C ALA A 423 28.23 3.90 -20.52
N ALA A 424 28.80 5.04 -20.92
CA ALA A 424 28.87 5.45 -22.33
C ALA A 424 29.72 4.48 -23.16
N PHE A 425 30.81 4.01 -22.60
CA PHE A 425 31.65 2.99 -23.26
C PHE A 425 30.91 1.65 -23.35
N ALA A 426 30.28 1.21 -22.27
CA ALA A 426 29.46 -0.01 -22.22
C ALA A 426 28.34 0.02 -23.28
N ALA A 427 27.61 1.13 -23.38
CA ALA A 427 26.53 1.32 -24.35
C ALA A 427 27.05 1.32 -25.80
N ALA A 428 28.25 1.89 -26.05
CA ALA A 428 28.84 1.93 -27.37
C ALA A 428 29.33 0.55 -27.86
N ASN A 429 29.62 -0.39 -26.95
CA ASN A 429 30.11 -1.73 -27.23
C ASN A 429 29.11 -2.85 -26.92
N ASP A 430 27.87 -2.51 -26.66
CA ASP A 430 26.78 -3.43 -26.28
C ASP A 430 27.13 -4.35 -25.09
N MET A 431 27.79 -3.76 -24.10
CA MET A 431 28.22 -4.41 -22.86
C MET A 431 27.36 -3.94 -21.67
N THR A 432 27.39 -4.71 -20.58
CA THR A 432 26.89 -4.27 -19.28
C THR A 432 27.91 -3.34 -18.60
N LEU A 433 27.47 -2.63 -17.55
CA LEU A 433 28.37 -1.76 -16.80
C LEU A 433 29.48 -2.57 -16.09
N MET A 434 29.16 -3.76 -15.58
CA MET A 434 30.14 -4.65 -14.94
C MET A 434 31.18 -5.15 -15.94
N GLU A 435 30.78 -5.62 -17.11
CA GLU A 435 31.70 -6.06 -18.17
C GLU A 435 32.64 -4.93 -18.59
N ALA A 436 32.14 -3.70 -18.73
CA ALA A 436 32.97 -2.55 -19.03
C ALA A 436 33.93 -2.19 -17.88
N MET A 437 33.55 -2.39 -16.62
CA MET A 437 34.42 -2.18 -15.45
C MET A 437 35.52 -3.24 -15.38
N GLN A 438 35.26 -4.47 -15.75
CA GLN A 438 36.28 -5.54 -15.80
C GLN A 438 37.40 -5.24 -16.78
N ILE A 439 37.10 -4.46 -17.82
CA ILE A 439 38.11 -4.02 -18.82
C ILE A 439 38.45 -2.54 -18.71
N ILE A 440 38.33 -1.95 -17.51
CA ILE A 440 38.48 -0.51 -17.23
C ILE A 440 39.77 0.09 -17.78
N GLU A 441 40.86 -0.66 -17.82
CA GLU A 441 42.17 -0.23 -18.37
C GLU A 441 42.09 0.17 -19.84
N GLN A 442 41.12 -0.40 -20.58
CA GLN A 442 40.93 -0.13 -22.01
C GLN A 442 40.08 1.11 -22.28
N ILE A 443 39.47 1.71 -21.23
CA ILE A 443 38.60 2.86 -21.40
C ILE A 443 39.40 4.18 -21.36
N PRO A 444 39.40 4.97 -22.43
CA PRO A 444 40.20 6.19 -22.50
C PRO A 444 39.73 7.24 -21.46
N GLY A 445 40.69 7.89 -20.81
CA GLY A 445 40.43 9.01 -19.89
C GLY A 445 39.98 8.59 -18.49
N LEU A 446 40.16 7.31 -18.11
CA LEU A 446 39.80 6.77 -16.77
C LEU A 446 41.01 6.25 -15.98
N GLN A 447 42.25 6.51 -16.42
CA GLN A 447 43.51 5.99 -15.81
C GLN A 447 43.61 6.23 -14.30
N ARG A 448 43.09 7.36 -13.80
CA ARG A 448 43.10 7.69 -12.36
C ARG A 448 42.07 6.90 -11.53
N SER A 449 41.10 6.28 -12.21
CA SER A 449 40.01 5.53 -11.55
C SER A 449 40.19 4.03 -11.65
N VAL A 450 41.17 3.54 -12.45
CA VAL A 450 41.42 2.11 -12.70
C VAL A 450 41.51 1.34 -11.37
N ALA A 451 42.48 1.67 -10.52
CA ALA A 451 42.68 0.93 -9.27
C ALA A 451 41.46 0.86 -8.37
N LYS A 452 40.63 1.96 -8.33
CA LYS A 452 39.42 1.98 -7.52
C LYS A 452 38.30 1.12 -8.09
N ILE A 453 38.16 1.13 -9.43
CA ILE A 453 37.14 0.35 -10.11
C ILE A 453 37.53 -1.13 -10.11
N SER A 454 38.79 -1.46 -10.38
CA SER A 454 39.28 -2.85 -10.30
C SER A 454 39.13 -3.43 -8.90
N GLY A 455 39.50 -2.66 -7.85
CA GLY A 455 39.29 -3.11 -6.48
C GLY A 455 37.80 -3.29 -6.09
N PHE A 456 36.91 -2.52 -6.70
CA PHE A 456 35.47 -2.75 -6.51
C PHE A 456 34.99 -4.02 -7.27
N VAL A 457 35.50 -4.29 -8.48
CA VAL A 457 35.19 -5.50 -9.23
C VAL A 457 35.69 -6.73 -8.46
N GLU A 458 36.96 -6.71 -7.99
CA GLU A 458 37.54 -7.78 -7.17
C GLU A 458 36.72 -8.06 -5.90
N LEU A 459 36.22 -7.01 -5.25
CA LEU A 459 35.35 -7.14 -4.09
C LEU A 459 34.05 -7.89 -4.42
N ILE A 460 33.38 -7.54 -5.52
CA ILE A 460 32.14 -8.22 -5.95
C ILE A 460 32.42 -9.66 -6.38
N ASP A 461 33.53 -9.92 -7.06
CA ASP A 461 33.91 -11.27 -7.48
C ASP A 461 34.22 -12.16 -6.25
N GLY A 462 34.89 -11.62 -5.21
CA GLY A 462 35.09 -12.32 -3.94
C GLY A 462 33.78 -12.69 -3.22
N PHE A 463 32.76 -11.84 -3.27
CA PHE A 463 31.43 -12.20 -2.75
C PHE A 463 30.73 -13.30 -3.53
N ARG A 464 31.01 -13.41 -4.83
CA ARG A 464 30.47 -14.50 -5.68
C ARG A 464 31.13 -15.82 -5.39
N GLU A 465 32.42 -15.82 -5.10
CA GLU A 465 33.17 -17.02 -4.70
C GLU A 465 32.52 -17.66 -3.47
N ILE A 466 32.05 -16.86 -2.49
CA ILE A 466 31.34 -17.36 -1.30
C ILE A 466 30.08 -18.17 -1.68
N ILE A 467 29.33 -17.70 -2.69
CA ILE A 467 28.13 -18.41 -3.18
C ILE A 467 28.51 -19.68 -3.96
N GLU A 468 29.56 -19.61 -4.78
CA GLU A 468 30.05 -20.75 -5.57
C GLU A 468 30.59 -21.87 -4.65
N GLU A 469 31.19 -21.50 -3.52
CA GLU A 469 31.65 -22.41 -2.47
C GLU A 469 30.50 -22.95 -1.59
N GLN A 470 29.25 -22.50 -1.81
CA GLN A 470 28.06 -22.89 -1.06
C GLN A 470 28.14 -22.58 0.45
N GLU A 471 28.86 -21.51 0.79
CA GLU A 471 28.88 -20.99 2.15
C GLU A 471 27.52 -20.43 2.57
N PRO A 472 27.23 -20.36 3.88
CA PRO A 472 25.97 -19.79 4.39
C PRO A 472 25.73 -18.35 3.92
N LEU A 473 24.46 -17.99 3.70
CA LEU A 473 24.09 -16.61 3.31
C LEU A 473 24.44 -15.59 4.41
N SER A 474 24.40 -16.00 5.65
CA SER A 474 24.86 -15.20 6.80
C SER A 474 26.35 -14.88 6.70
N THR A 475 27.18 -15.80 6.22
CA THR A 475 28.61 -15.56 5.93
C THR A 475 28.77 -14.51 4.83
N LEU A 476 28.03 -14.62 3.72
CA LEU A 476 28.03 -13.62 2.66
C LEU A 476 27.59 -12.24 3.19
N PHE A 477 26.51 -12.20 3.98
CA PHE A 477 25.97 -10.98 4.56
C PHE A 477 27.01 -10.25 5.44
N ASP A 478 27.66 -10.97 6.34
CA ASP A 478 28.69 -10.44 7.23
C ASP A 478 29.91 -9.96 6.45
N ARG A 479 30.38 -10.72 5.47
CA ARG A 479 31.49 -10.33 4.58
C ARG A 479 31.16 -9.06 3.77
N ILE A 480 29.93 -8.89 3.31
CA ILE A 480 29.52 -7.65 2.64
C ILE A 480 29.68 -6.45 3.58
N LEU A 481 29.26 -6.54 4.83
CA LEU A 481 29.36 -5.45 5.79
C LEU A 481 30.82 -5.13 6.16
N GLU A 482 31.61 -6.16 6.47
CA GLU A 482 33.01 -6.05 6.86
C GLU A 482 33.90 -5.56 5.71
N ASP A 483 33.92 -6.23 4.58
CA ASP A 483 34.86 -5.94 3.47
C ASP A 483 34.52 -4.64 2.75
N THR A 484 33.24 -4.20 2.75
CA THR A 484 32.87 -2.88 2.26
C THR A 484 33.18 -1.75 3.25
N GLY A 485 33.28 -2.05 4.56
CA GLY A 485 33.38 -1.06 5.63
C GLY A 485 32.09 -0.27 5.86
N TYR A 486 30.91 -0.84 5.47
CA TYR A 486 29.63 -0.16 5.59
C TYR A 486 29.24 0.06 7.05
N GLU A 487 29.44 -0.95 7.87
CA GLU A 487 29.17 -0.89 9.31
C GLU A 487 30.13 0.10 10.02
N ASP A 488 31.43 0.07 9.66
CA ASP A 488 32.44 0.98 10.21
C ASP A 488 32.12 2.45 9.89
N GLU A 489 31.63 2.77 8.68
CA GLU A 489 31.21 4.14 8.30
C GLU A 489 30.06 4.60 9.21
N LEU A 490 29.05 3.76 9.47
CA LEU A 490 27.94 4.09 10.36
C LEU A 490 28.37 4.25 11.84
N ILE A 491 29.27 3.38 12.31
CA ILE A 491 29.83 3.46 13.67
C ILE A 491 30.61 4.78 13.83
N ALA A 492 31.38 5.19 12.81
CA ALA A 492 32.19 6.40 12.84
C ALA A 492 31.35 7.69 12.85
N GLU A 493 30.09 7.66 12.40
CA GLU A 493 29.18 8.81 12.42
C GLU A 493 28.79 9.23 13.85
N HIS A 494 28.77 8.33 14.83
CA HIS A 494 28.42 8.56 16.25
C HIS A 494 27.12 9.34 16.49
N THR A 495 26.09 9.15 15.66
CA THR A 495 24.78 9.82 15.79
C THR A 495 23.69 8.85 16.22
N ASP A 496 22.62 9.35 16.87
CA ASP A 496 21.45 8.52 17.20
C ASP A 496 20.84 7.92 15.91
N GLU A 497 20.93 8.63 14.79
CA GLU A 497 20.44 8.16 13.49
C GLU A 497 21.30 7.01 12.94
N SER A 498 22.63 7.08 13.03
CA SER A 498 23.50 6.00 12.58
C SER A 498 23.37 4.76 13.46
N MET A 499 23.15 4.92 14.77
CA MET A 499 22.85 3.79 15.67
C MET A 499 21.53 3.10 15.30
N ALA A 500 20.49 3.87 15.00
CA ALA A 500 19.22 3.29 14.54
C ALA A 500 19.37 2.57 13.18
N ARG A 501 20.26 3.02 12.30
CA ARG A 501 20.59 2.31 11.05
C ARG A 501 21.32 1.00 11.30
N LEU A 502 22.24 0.96 12.26
CA LEU A 502 22.91 -0.28 12.68
C LEU A 502 21.92 -1.30 13.24
N GLU A 503 20.99 -0.87 14.11
CA GLU A 503 19.92 -1.73 14.61
C GLU A 503 19.06 -2.31 13.46
N ASN A 504 18.79 -1.52 12.40
CA ASN A 504 18.08 -2.02 11.23
C ASN A 504 18.89 -3.06 10.44
N ILE A 505 20.22 -2.89 10.34
CA ILE A 505 21.09 -3.87 9.68
C ILE A 505 21.13 -5.17 10.48
N ASP A 506 21.20 -5.08 11.81
CA ASP A 506 21.14 -6.27 12.69
C ASP A 506 19.78 -7.00 12.57
N GLU A 507 18.68 -6.26 12.42
CA GLU A 507 17.36 -6.87 12.15
C GLU A 507 17.35 -7.60 10.80
N LEU A 508 17.99 -7.05 9.76
CA LEU A 508 18.12 -7.71 8.46
C LEU A 508 19.03 -8.96 8.58
N ARG A 509 20.15 -8.89 9.34
CA ARG A 509 21.01 -10.05 9.64
C ARG A 509 20.22 -11.18 10.30
N ASN A 510 19.42 -10.85 11.31
CA ASN A 510 18.56 -11.83 11.98
C ASN A 510 17.57 -12.48 10.99
N ARG A 511 17.06 -11.71 10.02
CA ARG A 511 16.16 -12.24 8.98
C ARG A 511 16.88 -13.22 8.04
N VAL A 512 18.15 -12.95 7.69
CA VAL A 512 18.98 -13.88 6.89
C VAL A 512 19.17 -15.21 7.64
N VAL A 513 19.58 -15.14 8.91
CA VAL A 513 19.80 -16.34 9.76
C VAL A 513 18.50 -17.12 9.96
N GLN A 514 17.37 -16.42 10.15
CA GLN A 514 16.08 -17.09 10.28
C GLN A 514 15.69 -17.81 8.98
N PHE A 515 15.94 -17.19 7.83
CA PHE A 515 15.66 -17.78 6.52
C PHE A 515 16.48 -19.06 6.29
N GLU A 516 17.77 -19.06 6.66
CA GLU A 516 18.64 -20.26 6.60
C GLU A 516 18.14 -21.39 7.53
N THR A 517 17.56 -21.01 8.69
CA THR A 517 17.00 -21.97 9.63
C THR A 517 15.71 -22.61 9.10
N ASP A 518 14.89 -21.80 8.42
CA ASP A 518 13.58 -22.23 7.90
C ASP A 518 13.71 -23.09 6.62
N TYR A 519 14.84 -22.97 5.89
CA TYR A 519 15.07 -23.64 4.61
C TYR A 519 16.47 -24.30 4.56
N GLU A 520 16.52 -25.65 4.51
CA GLU A 520 17.77 -26.44 4.55
C GLU A 520 18.71 -26.21 3.35
N GLU A 521 18.18 -25.81 2.17
CA GLU A 521 18.95 -25.54 0.95
C GLU A 521 18.68 -24.10 0.46
N ALA A 522 18.75 -23.13 1.38
CA ALA A 522 18.47 -21.73 1.09
C ALA A 522 19.50 -21.13 0.12
N THR A 523 19.05 -20.65 -1.02
CA THR A 523 19.90 -19.90 -1.96
C THR A 523 19.73 -18.40 -1.81
N LEU A 524 20.71 -17.60 -2.26
CA LEU A 524 20.59 -16.14 -2.30
C LEU A 524 19.38 -15.69 -3.16
N ALA A 525 19.12 -16.38 -4.26
CA ALA A 525 17.96 -16.09 -5.12
C ALA A 525 16.63 -16.30 -4.38
N ASP A 526 16.51 -17.37 -3.58
CA ASP A 526 15.31 -17.65 -2.80
C ASP A 526 15.11 -16.61 -1.69
N PHE A 527 16.19 -16.18 -1.02
CA PHE A 527 16.13 -15.11 -0.02
C PHE A 527 15.67 -13.78 -0.63
N LEU A 528 16.22 -13.39 -1.78
CA LEU A 528 15.82 -12.17 -2.49
C LEU A 528 14.35 -12.24 -2.97
N GLU A 529 13.89 -13.42 -3.35
CA GLU A 529 12.49 -13.68 -3.69
C GLU A 529 11.58 -13.50 -2.47
N ASP A 530 11.93 -14.14 -1.36
CA ASP A 530 11.16 -14.04 -0.11
C ASP A 530 10.98 -12.58 0.31
N ILE A 531 12.07 -11.81 0.32
CA ILE A 531 11.99 -10.37 0.66
C ILE A 531 11.15 -9.57 -0.33
N ALA A 532 11.27 -9.82 -1.64
CA ALA A 532 10.52 -9.10 -2.65
C ALA A 532 9.01 -9.32 -2.53
N LEU A 533 8.59 -10.47 -2.03
CA LEU A 533 7.18 -10.88 -1.92
C LEU A 533 6.56 -10.63 -0.54
N VAL A 534 7.33 -10.15 0.47
CA VAL A 534 6.82 -9.85 1.82
C VAL A 534 5.94 -8.61 1.80
N SER A 535 4.74 -8.73 2.35
CA SER A 535 3.85 -7.60 2.63
C SER A 535 3.94 -7.13 4.09
N GLU A 536 3.53 -5.89 4.38
CA GLU A 536 3.51 -5.38 5.76
C GLU A 536 2.55 -6.14 6.68
N THR A 537 1.48 -6.70 6.12
CA THR A 537 0.52 -7.52 6.87
C THR A 537 1.11 -8.86 7.28
N ASP A 538 2.11 -9.37 6.57
CA ASP A 538 2.80 -10.62 6.89
C ASP A 538 3.64 -10.51 8.17
N LYS A 539 4.01 -9.27 8.57
CA LYS A 539 4.80 -8.97 9.78
C LYS A 539 3.98 -8.83 11.06
N MET A 540 2.66 -9.04 11.00
CA MET A 540 1.81 -8.93 12.19
C MET A 540 2.00 -10.15 13.10
N SER A 541 2.62 -9.94 14.27
CA SER A 541 2.62 -10.90 15.36
C SER A 541 1.33 -10.80 16.18
N ASP A 542 0.72 -11.94 16.49
CA ASP A 542 -0.44 -12.01 17.39
C ASP A 542 -0.05 -11.93 18.87
N ASP A 543 1.23 -12.03 19.19
CA ASP A 543 1.73 -12.03 20.56
C ASP A 543 1.93 -10.62 21.14
N ASP A 544 2.05 -9.59 20.32
CA ASP A 544 2.24 -8.21 20.76
C ASP A 544 0.93 -7.64 21.34
N ASN A 545 0.89 -7.41 22.64
CA ASN A 545 -0.26 -6.76 23.29
C ASN A 545 -0.28 -5.25 23.05
N MET A 546 -0.58 -4.83 21.82
CA MET A 546 -0.59 -3.46 21.34
C MET A 546 -1.87 -3.16 20.54
N VAL A 547 -2.35 -1.90 20.63
CA VAL A 547 -3.44 -1.41 19.77
C VAL A 547 -2.94 -1.35 18.33
N LYS A 548 -3.70 -1.89 17.40
CA LYS A 548 -3.34 -1.96 15.98
C LYS A 548 -3.98 -0.80 15.21
N LEU A 549 -3.17 0.03 14.56
CA LEU A 549 -3.61 1.15 13.71
C LEU A 549 -3.31 0.83 12.25
N MET A 550 -4.33 0.85 11.39
CA MET A 550 -4.14 0.54 9.96
C MET A 550 -5.25 1.13 9.08
N THR A 551 -5.00 1.17 7.78
CA THR A 551 -6.07 1.50 6.84
C THR A 551 -7.11 0.37 6.79
N ILE A 552 -8.34 0.70 6.39
CA ILE A 552 -9.39 -0.31 6.22
C ILE A 552 -8.96 -1.35 5.18
N HIS A 553 -8.25 -0.95 4.11
CA HIS A 553 -7.68 -1.89 3.13
C HIS A 553 -6.70 -2.88 3.78
N GLY A 554 -5.82 -2.38 4.67
CA GLY A 554 -4.86 -3.23 5.40
C GLY A 554 -5.51 -4.18 6.40
N SER A 555 -6.77 -3.96 6.76
CA SER A 555 -7.51 -4.83 7.68
C SER A 555 -8.19 -6.01 7.01
N LYS A 556 -8.17 -6.09 5.66
CA LYS A 556 -8.76 -7.22 4.93
C LYS A 556 -8.07 -8.52 5.35
N GLY A 557 -8.87 -9.57 5.60
CA GLY A 557 -8.39 -10.85 6.11
C GLY A 557 -8.25 -10.92 7.64
N LEU A 558 -8.19 -9.79 8.33
CA LEU A 558 -8.06 -9.71 9.80
C LEU A 558 -9.40 -9.64 10.50
N GLU A 559 -9.39 -9.83 11.85
CA GLU A 559 -10.58 -9.73 12.71
C GLU A 559 -10.18 -9.33 14.12
N PHE A 560 -11.02 -8.51 14.76
CA PHE A 560 -10.74 -7.96 16.10
C PHE A 560 -11.99 -7.92 16.95
N PRO A 561 -11.90 -8.25 18.24
CA PRO A 561 -13.02 -8.09 19.17
C PRO A 561 -13.65 -6.69 19.17
N TYR A 562 -12.80 -5.64 19.14
CA TYR A 562 -13.21 -4.24 19.18
C TYR A 562 -12.61 -3.46 18.02
N VAL A 563 -13.47 -2.86 17.19
CA VAL A 563 -13.04 -2.07 16.04
C VAL A 563 -13.56 -0.64 16.15
N PHE A 564 -12.65 0.31 15.90
CA PHE A 564 -12.96 1.72 15.74
C PHE A 564 -12.78 2.11 14.28
N LEU A 565 -13.84 2.52 13.60
CA LEU A 565 -13.80 3.14 12.27
C LEU A 565 -13.81 4.66 12.46
N CYS A 566 -12.65 5.28 12.23
CA CYS A 566 -12.42 6.71 12.46
C CYS A 566 -12.51 7.51 11.16
N GLY A 567 -13.00 8.76 11.26
CA GLY A 567 -13.08 9.66 10.11
C GLY A 567 -14.22 9.32 9.15
N MET A 568 -15.38 8.90 9.69
CA MET A 568 -16.59 8.59 8.92
C MET A 568 -17.27 9.87 8.42
N GLU A 569 -16.64 10.53 7.45
CA GLU A 569 -17.00 11.85 6.93
C GLU A 569 -17.07 11.84 5.40
N GLU A 570 -18.04 12.57 4.82
CA GLU A 570 -18.07 12.85 3.38
C GLU A 570 -16.73 13.47 2.95
N ARG A 571 -16.22 13.10 1.79
CA ARG A 571 -14.93 13.50 1.19
C ARG A 571 -13.68 12.88 1.85
N ILE A 572 -13.85 12.12 2.94
CA ILE A 572 -12.80 11.28 3.54
C ILE A 572 -13.16 9.83 3.34
N PHE A 573 -14.34 9.44 3.81
CA PHE A 573 -14.90 8.11 3.65
C PHE A 573 -16.42 8.16 3.50
N PRO A 574 -16.94 8.14 2.24
CA PRO A 574 -16.21 7.96 0.96
C PRO A 574 -15.25 9.10 0.61
N SER A 575 -14.22 8.79 -0.16
CA SER A 575 -13.21 9.75 -0.59
C SER A 575 -13.79 10.80 -1.55
N ALA A 576 -13.22 12.03 -1.55
CA ALA A 576 -13.62 13.07 -2.49
C ALA A 576 -13.45 12.64 -3.96
N MET A 577 -12.43 11.79 -4.23
CA MET A 577 -12.17 11.27 -5.57
C MET A 577 -13.31 10.35 -6.02
N ALA A 578 -13.77 9.44 -5.16
CA ALA A 578 -14.86 8.53 -5.49
C ALA A 578 -16.20 9.25 -5.66
N ILE A 579 -16.47 10.29 -4.83
CA ILE A 579 -17.71 11.08 -4.94
C ILE A 579 -17.78 11.86 -6.25
N ASN A 580 -16.64 12.37 -6.74
CA ASN A 580 -16.56 13.20 -7.94
C ASN A 580 -16.16 12.41 -9.20
N SER A 581 -16.08 11.09 -9.11
CA SER A 581 -15.74 10.23 -10.24
C SER A 581 -16.92 10.09 -11.20
N ASP A 582 -16.65 10.10 -12.50
CA ASP A 582 -17.61 9.72 -13.54
C ASP A 582 -17.84 8.18 -13.58
N ASP A 583 -17.05 7.41 -12.82
CA ASP A 583 -17.17 5.96 -12.68
C ASP A 583 -18.16 5.65 -11.55
N GLU A 584 -19.34 5.17 -11.90
CA GLU A 584 -20.41 4.80 -10.96
C GLU A 584 -19.95 3.74 -9.95
N ASP A 585 -19.06 2.84 -10.37
CA ASP A 585 -18.50 1.79 -9.50
C ASP A 585 -17.57 2.34 -8.40
N ALA A 586 -17.04 3.56 -8.53
CA ALA A 586 -16.10 4.11 -7.54
C ALA A 586 -16.74 4.28 -6.15
N LEU A 587 -17.99 4.72 -6.10
CA LEU A 587 -18.73 4.85 -4.85
C LEU A 587 -19.14 3.47 -4.30
N GLU A 588 -19.45 2.53 -5.16
CA GLU A 588 -19.74 1.16 -4.76
C GLU A 588 -18.52 0.46 -4.15
N GLU A 589 -17.30 0.72 -4.68
CA GLU A 589 -16.07 0.21 -4.09
C GLU A 589 -15.82 0.79 -2.69
N GLU A 590 -16.02 2.10 -2.49
CA GLU A 590 -15.93 2.72 -1.15
C GLU A 590 -16.96 2.12 -0.18
N ARG A 591 -18.16 1.74 -0.66
CA ARG A 591 -19.17 1.07 0.16
C ARG A 591 -18.78 -0.36 0.50
N ARG A 592 -18.16 -1.11 -0.44
CA ARG A 592 -17.55 -2.42 -0.15
C ARG A 592 -16.42 -2.28 0.89
N LEU A 593 -15.64 -1.22 0.79
CA LEU A 593 -14.61 -0.93 1.79
C LEU A 593 -15.22 -0.66 3.18
N CYS A 594 -16.34 0.06 3.25
CA CYS A 594 -17.07 0.25 4.50
C CYS A 594 -17.61 -1.08 5.06
N TYR A 595 -18.20 -1.91 4.21
CA TYR A 595 -18.63 -3.26 4.57
C TYR A 595 -17.47 -4.11 5.10
N VAL A 596 -16.29 -4.05 4.45
CA VAL A 596 -15.08 -4.72 4.95
C VAL A 596 -14.73 -4.22 6.34
N GLY A 597 -14.67 -2.90 6.57
CA GLY A 597 -14.35 -2.32 7.87
C GLY A 597 -15.32 -2.75 8.99
N ILE A 598 -16.63 -2.70 8.72
CA ILE A 598 -17.67 -3.13 9.66
C ILE A 598 -17.49 -4.62 10.02
N THR A 599 -17.27 -5.49 9.01
CA THR A 599 -17.15 -6.94 9.19
C THR A 599 -15.81 -7.39 9.79
N ARG A 600 -14.88 -6.45 10.13
CA ARG A 600 -13.70 -6.78 10.94
C ARG A 600 -14.04 -6.92 12.43
N ALA A 601 -15.14 -6.31 12.88
CA ALA A 601 -15.55 -6.36 14.27
C ALA A 601 -16.22 -7.71 14.63
N MET A 602 -15.80 -8.28 15.76
CA MET A 602 -16.40 -9.51 16.31
C MET A 602 -17.46 -9.17 17.34
N LYS A 603 -17.13 -8.37 18.36
CA LYS A 603 -17.98 -8.09 19.53
C LYS A 603 -18.62 -6.70 19.48
N LYS A 604 -17.83 -5.68 19.16
CA LYS A 604 -18.31 -4.29 19.21
C LYS A 604 -17.68 -3.40 18.15
N LEU A 605 -18.50 -2.53 17.57
CA LEU A 605 -18.10 -1.57 16.55
C LEU A 605 -18.35 -0.15 17.05
N TYR A 606 -17.31 0.68 16.96
CA TYR A 606 -17.33 2.11 17.22
C TYR A 606 -17.10 2.85 15.91
N LEU A 607 -17.92 3.85 15.66
CA LEU A 607 -17.88 4.70 14.47
C LEU A 607 -17.67 6.14 14.94
N SER A 608 -16.73 6.86 14.37
CA SER A 608 -16.44 8.23 14.77
C SER A 608 -16.20 9.16 13.58
N CYS A 609 -16.50 10.44 13.77
CA CYS A 609 -16.22 11.50 12.82
C CYS A 609 -15.93 12.82 13.53
N ALA A 610 -15.23 13.73 12.84
CA ALA A 610 -15.05 15.11 13.25
C ALA A 610 -15.88 16.05 12.36
N ARG A 611 -16.47 17.09 12.94
CA ARG A 611 -17.20 18.12 12.19
C ARG A 611 -16.24 19.00 11.39
N ASN A 612 -15.10 19.34 11.98
CA ASN A 612 -14.05 20.14 11.38
C ASN A 612 -12.75 19.33 11.39
N ARG A 613 -12.10 19.22 10.24
CA ARG A 613 -10.83 18.50 10.12
C ARG A 613 -9.81 19.28 9.28
N MET A 614 -8.55 19.26 9.72
CA MET A 614 -7.44 19.82 8.96
C MET A 614 -6.99 18.83 7.87
N LEU A 615 -7.14 19.21 6.61
CA LEU A 615 -6.68 18.44 5.46
C LEU A 615 -5.84 19.34 4.55
N HIS A 616 -4.63 18.91 4.23
CA HIS A 616 -3.70 19.64 3.34
C HIS A 616 -3.51 21.12 3.71
N GLY A 617 -3.44 21.40 5.02
CA GLY A 617 -3.25 22.76 5.53
C GLY A 617 -4.51 23.65 5.53
N SER A 618 -5.67 23.10 5.15
CA SER A 618 -6.96 23.79 5.18
C SER A 618 -7.93 23.11 6.14
N ARG A 619 -8.69 23.92 6.88
CA ARG A 619 -9.74 23.41 7.77
C ARG A 619 -11.02 23.22 6.98
N ASN A 620 -11.50 21.98 6.90
CA ASN A 620 -12.71 21.60 6.19
C ASN A 620 -13.81 21.20 7.18
N CYS A 621 -15.03 21.66 6.91
CA CYS A 621 -16.22 21.21 7.61
C CYS A 621 -16.89 20.14 6.77
N ASN A 622 -16.86 18.90 7.24
CA ASN A 622 -17.40 17.76 6.51
C ASN A 622 -18.75 17.31 7.12
N ASP A 623 -19.63 16.85 6.26
CA ASP A 623 -20.86 16.16 6.70
C ASP A 623 -20.54 14.74 7.19
N ILE A 624 -21.43 14.16 7.98
CA ILE A 624 -21.36 12.75 8.39
C ILE A 624 -21.43 11.87 7.12
N SER A 625 -20.59 10.87 7.07
CA SER A 625 -20.55 9.88 5.98
C SER A 625 -21.96 9.35 5.65
N ARG A 626 -22.26 9.23 4.35
CA ARG A 626 -23.48 8.58 3.88
C ARG A 626 -23.61 7.14 4.37
N PHE A 627 -22.49 6.45 4.58
CA PHE A 627 -22.50 5.07 5.10
C PHE A 627 -23.07 4.96 6.50
N ILE A 628 -22.90 5.99 7.36
CA ILE A 628 -23.56 6.05 8.67
C ILE A 628 -25.07 6.21 8.51
N LYS A 629 -25.54 6.98 7.52
CA LYS A 629 -26.96 7.22 7.25
C LYS A 629 -27.66 5.99 6.64
N GLU A 630 -26.89 5.12 5.99
CA GLU A 630 -27.37 3.84 5.44
C GLU A 630 -27.60 2.78 6.53
N ILE A 631 -27.05 2.95 7.74
CA ILE A 631 -27.27 2.06 8.88
C ILE A 631 -28.57 2.44 9.62
N PRO A 632 -29.49 1.48 9.86
CA PRO A 632 -30.70 1.75 10.60
C PRO A 632 -30.45 2.34 12.00
N PRO A 633 -31.11 3.46 12.38
CA PRO A 633 -30.87 4.13 13.68
C PRO A 633 -31.06 3.23 14.90
N LEU A 634 -31.93 2.21 14.81
CA LEU A 634 -32.20 1.29 15.92
C LEU A 634 -31.01 0.41 16.30
N LEU A 635 -30.01 0.26 15.43
CA LEU A 635 -28.79 -0.50 15.69
C LEU A 635 -27.77 0.27 16.52
N PHE A 636 -27.95 1.58 16.70
CA PHE A 636 -27.08 2.40 17.54
C PHE A 636 -27.52 2.45 18.99
N GLN A 637 -26.54 2.52 19.88
CA GLN A 637 -26.78 2.61 21.33
C GLN A 637 -27.49 3.92 21.70
N ASP A 638 -27.07 5.03 21.06
CA ASP A 638 -27.71 6.35 21.18
C ASP A 638 -28.03 6.89 19.78
N SER A 639 -29.30 6.85 19.41
CA SER A 639 -29.78 7.27 18.09
C SER A 639 -30.11 8.78 18.01
N GLY A 640 -30.04 9.51 19.16
CA GLY A 640 -30.54 10.88 19.24
C GLY A 640 -29.85 11.88 18.32
N ASP A 641 -28.55 11.79 18.13
CA ASP A 641 -27.80 12.70 17.27
C ASP A 641 -27.97 12.33 15.79
N ILE A 642 -27.99 11.05 15.47
CA ILE A 642 -28.19 10.56 14.09
C ILE A 642 -29.59 10.90 13.62
N THR A 643 -30.62 10.67 14.44
CA THR A 643 -32.02 10.97 14.11
C THR A 643 -32.23 12.47 13.87
N ARG A 644 -31.60 13.33 14.66
CA ARG A 644 -31.64 14.78 14.47
C ARG A 644 -30.97 15.22 13.19
N HIS A 645 -29.85 14.57 12.82
CA HIS A 645 -29.12 14.89 11.60
C HIS A 645 -29.87 14.42 10.34
N VAL A 646 -30.42 13.21 10.34
CA VAL A 646 -31.25 12.67 9.26
C VAL A 646 -32.49 13.56 9.03
N LYS A 647 -33.20 13.94 10.08
CA LYS A 647 -34.33 14.87 9.96
C LYS A 647 -33.94 16.23 9.36
N ARG A 648 -32.81 16.83 9.79
CA ARG A 648 -32.33 18.08 9.20
C ARG A 648 -32.02 18.00 7.72
N MET A 649 -31.54 16.84 7.24
CA MET A 649 -31.24 16.61 5.84
C MET A 649 -32.51 16.40 5.01
N GLU A 650 -33.48 15.64 5.52
CA GLU A 650 -34.79 15.50 4.89
C GLU A 650 -35.48 16.88 4.77
N GLU A 651 -35.43 17.69 5.81
CA GLU A 651 -35.96 19.06 5.79
C GLU A 651 -35.24 19.96 4.80
N ARG A 652 -33.90 19.81 4.58
CA ARG A 652 -33.15 20.54 3.55
C ARG A 652 -33.46 20.06 2.15
N GLN A 653 -33.59 18.76 1.89
CA GLN A 653 -34.00 18.22 0.60
C GLN A 653 -35.43 18.66 0.23
N PHE A 654 -36.35 18.72 1.19
CA PHE A 654 -37.70 19.28 0.96
C PHE A 654 -37.68 20.80 0.72
N ALA A 655 -36.72 21.54 1.30
CA ALA A 655 -36.57 22.97 1.06
C ALA A 655 -36.00 23.29 -0.35
N ASP A 656 -35.08 22.47 -0.86
CA ASP A 656 -34.52 22.63 -2.20
C ASP A 656 -35.44 22.17 -3.34
N THR A 657 -36.38 21.26 -3.07
CA THR A 657 -37.41 20.83 -4.03
C THR A 657 -38.68 21.69 -3.98
N GLY A 658 -38.75 22.65 -3.07
CA GLY A 658 -39.96 23.44 -2.76
C GLY A 658 -40.10 24.78 -3.48
N TYR A 659 -39.33 25.07 -4.53
CA TYR A 659 -39.48 26.34 -5.26
C TYR A 659 -40.08 26.17 -6.65
N THR A 660 -41.29 25.62 -6.76
CA THR A 660 -42.27 25.87 -7.83
C THR A 660 -43.66 25.54 -7.33
N GLY A 661 -44.36 26.48 -6.81
CA GLY A 661 -45.78 26.34 -6.45
C GLY A 661 -46.43 27.67 -6.13
N ASN A 662 -47.05 28.26 -7.11
CA ASN A 662 -47.98 29.39 -7.00
C ASN A 662 -48.90 29.27 -5.79
N ARG A 663 -48.93 30.32 -4.97
CA ARG A 663 -50.07 30.61 -4.09
C ARG A 663 -50.75 31.85 -4.52
N TYR A 664 -51.89 31.67 -5.20
CA TYR A 664 -52.99 32.66 -5.28
C TYR A 664 -53.74 32.61 -3.94
N GLY A 665 -54.03 33.79 -3.43
CA GLY A 665 -54.97 33.92 -2.34
C GLY A 665 -54.90 35.23 -1.55
N SER A 666 -55.42 36.33 -2.08
CA SER A 666 -56.41 37.25 -1.47
C SER A 666 -56.04 38.16 -0.28
N SER A 667 -56.16 39.43 -0.60
CA SER A 667 -56.76 40.57 0.18
C SER A 667 -55.87 41.47 1.03
N GLY A 668 -55.92 42.78 0.66
CA GLY A 668 -55.75 43.89 1.59
C GLY A 668 -54.97 45.10 1.07
N GLN A 669 -55.58 45.91 0.26
CA GLN A 669 -55.65 47.37 0.13
C GLN A 669 -54.52 48.30 0.63
N SER A 670 -54.16 49.18 -0.27
CA SER A 670 -53.83 50.61 -0.28
C SER A 670 -52.34 50.88 -0.53
N GLY A 671 -51.92 51.72 -1.46
CA GLY A 671 -52.45 52.78 -2.30
C GLY A 671 -51.29 53.59 -2.88
N TYR A 672 -51.50 54.14 -4.08
CA TYR A 672 -50.77 55.24 -4.76
C TYR A 672 -49.28 55.05 -5.12
N GLY A 673 -48.83 55.18 -6.37
CA GLY A 673 -49.04 56.12 -7.45
C GLY A 673 -48.13 55.88 -8.65
N LYS A 674 -48.71 56.03 -9.80
CA LYS A 674 -48.35 56.58 -11.11
C LYS A 674 -46.94 56.53 -11.69
N GLY A 675 -46.93 56.11 -12.94
CA GLY A 675 -46.03 56.56 -14.01
C GLY A 675 -45.69 55.46 -15.01
N SER A 676 -46.49 55.19 -15.96
CA SER A 676 -46.58 55.19 -17.44
C SER A 676 -45.24 55.47 -18.16
N TYR A 677 -44.84 54.74 -19.17
CA TYR A 677 -45.32 54.66 -20.59
C TYR A 677 -44.49 53.68 -21.41
N HIS A 678 -45.16 52.94 -22.25
CA HIS A 678 -44.91 52.46 -23.61
C HIS A 678 -43.54 51.80 -23.98
N GLY A 679 -43.49 50.82 -24.78
CA GLY A 679 -44.38 50.15 -25.73
C GLY A 679 -43.54 49.32 -26.70
N GLY A 680 -44.15 48.28 -27.21
CA GLY A 680 -44.00 47.90 -28.61
C GLY A 680 -43.22 46.62 -28.94
N SER A 681 -43.96 45.56 -29.11
CA SER A 681 -44.11 44.68 -30.29
C SER A 681 -42.83 44.08 -30.94
N SER A 682 -42.76 42.86 -31.09
CA SER A 682 -43.29 41.83 -31.93
C SER A 682 -42.21 40.95 -32.60
N GLN A 683 -42.52 39.72 -32.59
CA GLN A 683 -42.37 38.69 -33.64
C GLN A 683 -41.03 38.01 -33.95
N THR A 684 -41.10 36.72 -33.67
CA THR A 684 -40.82 35.56 -34.56
C THR A 684 -39.42 35.26 -35.05
N GLY A 685 -39.03 34.01 -34.86
CA GLY A 685 -38.15 33.35 -35.80
C GLY A 685 -37.20 32.30 -35.21
N SER A 686 -37.58 31.09 -35.43
CA SER A 686 -36.83 29.82 -35.36
C SER A 686 -35.37 29.86 -35.81
N GLY A 687 -34.55 28.99 -35.24
CA GLY A 687 -33.34 28.53 -35.91
C GLY A 687 -32.28 27.89 -35.00
N TYR A 688 -32.04 26.64 -35.22
CA TYR A 688 -30.97 25.78 -34.72
C TYR A 688 -29.56 26.37 -34.89
N SER A 689 -28.64 26.20 -33.94
CA SER A 689 -27.46 25.32 -34.02
C SER A 689 -26.31 25.75 -33.07
N SER A 690 -25.65 24.73 -32.63
CA SER A 690 -24.35 24.60 -31.94
C SER A 690 -23.33 25.72 -32.17
N SER A 691 -22.60 26.10 -31.10
CA SER A 691 -21.13 26.11 -31.05
C SER A 691 -20.60 26.87 -29.81
N ASN A 692 -19.54 26.36 -29.23
CA ASN A 692 -18.74 26.93 -28.15
C ASN A 692 -18.26 28.36 -28.42
N PRO A 693 -18.03 29.16 -27.38
CA PRO A 693 -17.13 30.32 -27.52
C PRO A 693 -15.91 30.22 -26.58
N TYR A 694 -14.75 30.17 -27.20
CA TYR A 694 -13.54 30.77 -26.65
C TYR A 694 -13.71 32.30 -26.67
N SER A 695 -13.51 32.95 -25.51
CA SER A 695 -13.45 34.41 -25.47
C SER A 695 -12.02 34.87 -25.21
N SER A 696 -11.56 35.63 -26.20
CA SER A 696 -10.36 36.44 -26.22
C SER A 696 -10.45 37.63 -25.25
N TYR A 697 -9.40 37.87 -24.48
CA TYR A 697 -9.20 39.12 -23.76
C TYR A 697 -8.46 40.14 -24.62
N SER A 698 -9.07 41.30 -24.80
CA SER A 698 -8.52 42.46 -25.45
C SER A 698 -7.53 43.23 -24.59
N LYS A 699 -6.46 43.70 -25.26
CA LYS A 699 -5.36 44.50 -24.73
C LYS A 699 -5.81 45.92 -24.36
N ALA A 700 -5.40 46.39 -23.19
CA ALA A 700 -5.27 47.82 -22.87
C ALA A 700 -3.77 48.17 -22.71
N LYS A 701 -3.34 49.16 -23.48
CA LYS A 701 -2.00 49.80 -23.46
C LYS A 701 -1.77 50.53 -22.13
N LYS A 702 -0.60 50.34 -21.50
CA LYS A 702 0.05 51.33 -20.62
C LYS A 702 1.54 51.39 -20.92
N GLU A 703 2.06 52.62 -20.89
CA GLU A 703 3.42 53.02 -21.24
C GLU A 703 4.50 52.59 -20.23
N PRO A 704 5.82 52.63 -20.55
CA PRO A 704 6.86 51.95 -19.84
C PRO A 704 7.47 52.78 -18.70
N ILE A 705 7.65 52.17 -17.54
CA ILE A 705 8.46 52.67 -16.46
C ILE A 705 9.76 51.86 -16.42
N SER A 706 10.91 52.54 -16.49
CA SER A 706 12.23 51.95 -16.43
C SER A 706 12.53 51.43 -15.03
N ILE A 707 12.99 50.17 -14.93
CA ILE A 707 13.51 49.59 -13.69
C ILE A 707 14.84 48.89 -13.98
N THR A 708 15.86 49.33 -13.26
CA THR A 708 17.20 48.74 -13.16
C THR A 708 17.15 47.33 -12.55
N PRO A 709 18.09 46.44 -12.90
CA PRO A 709 18.01 45.01 -12.51
C PRO A 709 18.47 44.82 -11.06
N SER A 710 17.61 44.14 -10.27
CA SER A 710 17.95 43.66 -8.93
C SER A 710 17.72 42.15 -8.92
N THR A 711 18.83 41.45 -8.66
CA THR A 711 19.04 40.18 -7.97
C THR A 711 17.92 39.12 -7.85
N LYS A 712 18.31 37.86 -8.14
CA LYS A 712 17.59 36.60 -8.03
C LYS A 712 16.79 36.41 -6.75
N PRO A 713 15.59 35.83 -6.75
CA PRO A 713 14.89 35.43 -5.54
C PRO A 713 15.39 34.08 -5.04
N SER A 714 15.85 34.05 -3.80
CA SER A 714 16.08 32.84 -3.02
C SER A 714 14.76 32.37 -2.41
N PHE A 715 14.45 31.10 -2.53
CA PHE A 715 13.37 30.45 -1.80
C PHE A 715 13.71 30.36 -0.31
N GLY A 716 12.87 30.91 0.55
CA GLY A 716 12.91 30.78 2.00
C GLY A 716 11.94 31.76 2.63
N LYS A 717 10.76 31.28 3.09
CA LYS A 717 9.91 32.09 3.96
C LYS A 717 10.60 32.25 5.29
N GLU A 718 11.13 33.44 5.55
CA GLU A 718 11.55 33.87 6.88
C GLU A 718 10.31 34.11 7.74
N PHE A 719 10.19 33.32 8.80
CA PHE A 719 9.36 33.69 9.95
C PHE A 719 10.18 34.59 10.84
N THR A 720 9.93 35.90 10.81
CA THR A 720 10.43 36.83 11.79
C THR A 720 9.66 36.66 13.10
N VAL A 721 10.24 35.93 14.04
CA VAL A 721 9.85 36.02 15.46
C VAL A 721 10.88 36.89 16.14
N ASN A 722 10.59 38.18 16.25
CA ASN A 722 11.28 39.10 17.17
C ASN A 722 10.81 38.78 18.60
N ARG A 723 11.52 37.91 19.28
CA ARG A 723 11.63 37.89 20.76
C ARG A 723 13.11 37.66 21.06
N GLU A 724 13.79 38.66 21.57
CA GLU A 724 15.07 38.46 22.27
C GLU A 724 14.78 37.47 23.41
N LEU A 725 15.46 36.34 23.41
CA LEU A 725 15.40 35.38 24.51
C LEU A 725 16.14 36.01 25.66
N VAL A 726 15.43 36.51 26.66
CA VAL A 726 15.97 36.94 27.93
C VAL A 726 16.05 35.71 28.83
N LEU A 727 17.27 35.25 29.14
CA LEU A 727 17.46 34.16 30.09
C LEU A 727 17.40 34.71 31.51
N ASP A 728 16.76 33.98 32.40
CA ASP A 728 16.65 34.26 33.82
C ASP A 728 17.81 33.71 34.67
N TYR A 729 18.81 33.11 34.01
CA TYR A 729 20.02 32.55 34.62
C TYR A 729 21.26 32.88 33.81
N GLY A 730 22.43 32.90 34.47
CA GLY A 730 23.74 33.18 33.91
C GLY A 730 24.79 32.12 34.31
N GLU A 731 26.06 32.38 33.89
CA GLU A 731 27.18 31.52 34.30
C GLU A 731 27.39 31.60 35.82
N GLY A 732 27.52 30.41 36.44
CA GLY A 732 27.61 30.26 37.88
C GLY A 732 26.28 30.00 38.61
N ASP A 733 25.16 30.23 37.95
CA ASP A 733 23.84 30.02 38.57
C ASP A 733 23.49 28.53 38.71
N ARG A 734 22.80 28.20 39.79
CA ARG A 734 22.21 26.86 40.01
C ARG A 734 20.91 26.75 39.23
N VAL A 735 20.80 25.72 38.40
CA VAL A 735 19.62 25.48 37.55
C VAL A 735 19.10 24.06 37.71
N ARG A 736 17.83 23.89 37.44
CA ARG A 736 17.16 22.58 37.44
C ARG A 736 16.64 22.23 36.05
N HIS A 737 17.04 21.06 35.55
CA HIS A 737 16.51 20.43 34.34
C HIS A 737 15.59 19.29 34.67
N MET A 738 14.48 19.15 33.96
CA MET A 738 13.44 18.11 34.26
C MET A 738 13.98 16.67 34.24
N LYS A 739 14.93 16.37 33.34
CA LYS A 739 15.46 15.02 33.15
C LYS A 739 16.79 14.78 33.89
N PHE A 740 17.65 15.79 34.00
CA PHE A 740 19.00 15.64 34.52
C PHE A 740 19.16 16.15 35.96
N GLY A 741 18.12 16.72 36.56
CA GLY A 741 18.13 17.22 37.93
C GLY A 741 18.80 18.58 38.05
N ASN A 742 19.42 18.83 39.25
CA ASN A 742 20.07 20.10 39.55
C ASN A 742 21.50 20.10 39.02
N GLY A 743 22.00 21.29 38.63
CA GLY A 743 23.35 21.49 38.13
C GLY A 743 23.73 22.96 38.16
N THR A 744 24.99 23.25 37.85
CA THR A 744 25.54 24.63 37.78
C THR A 744 25.83 24.98 36.31
N VAL A 745 25.44 26.15 35.86
CA VAL A 745 25.77 26.66 34.52
C VAL A 745 27.25 27.01 34.50
N THR A 746 28.03 26.29 33.70
CA THR A 746 29.50 26.49 33.61
C THR A 746 29.90 27.41 32.46
N GLN A 747 29.06 27.49 31.41
CA GLN A 747 29.35 28.34 30.26
C GLN A 747 28.05 28.71 29.54
N LEU A 748 27.99 29.96 29.05
CA LEU A 748 26.88 30.51 28.27
C LEU A 748 27.45 31.22 27.02
N VAL A 749 27.18 30.63 25.84
CA VAL A 749 27.68 31.18 24.58
C VAL A 749 26.52 31.67 23.74
N LYS A 750 26.52 32.94 23.35
CA LYS A 750 25.49 33.51 22.46
C LYS A 750 25.75 33.09 21.04
N GLY A 751 24.88 32.22 20.48
CA GLY A 751 24.83 31.88 19.06
C GLY A 751 24.00 32.89 18.26
N GLY A 752 23.91 32.72 16.94
CA GLY A 752 23.19 33.64 16.05
C GLY A 752 21.69 33.78 16.30
N ARG A 753 21.04 32.80 16.90
CA ARG A 753 19.57 32.74 17.16
C ARG A 753 19.17 32.18 18.54
N ASP A 754 20.12 31.61 19.29
CA ASP A 754 19.87 30.98 20.60
C ASP A 754 21.16 31.02 21.46
N TYR A 755 21.05 30.72 22.75
CA TYR A 755 22.21 30.57 23.64
C TYR A 755 22.56 29.09 23.79
N GLU A 756 23.81 28.71 23.59
CA GLU A 756 24.35 27.41 23.97
C GLU A 756 24.77 27.45 25.45
N VAL A 757 24.12 26.62 26.27
CA VAL A 757 24.30 26.53 27.71
C VAL A 757 25.01 25.23 28.05
N THR A 758 26.13 25.32 28.74
CA THR A 758 26.82 24.17 29.31
C THR A 758 26.50 24.09 30.80
N VAL A 759 25.94 22.99 31.25
CA VAL A 759 25.54 22.76 32.64
C VAL A 759 26.26 21.53 33.17
N ASP A 760 26.85 21.64 34.33
CA ASP A 760 27.44 20.54 35.08
C ASP A 760 26.42 20.06 36.12
N PHE A 761 25.81 18.90 35.84
CA PHE A 761 24.74 18.33 36.66
C PHE A 761 25.30 17.48 37.80
N ASP A 762 24.71 17.60 38.99
CA ASP A 762 25.13 16.91 40.21
C ASP A 762 25.14 15.36 40.08
N ARG A 763 24.35 14.79 39.19
CA ARG A 763 24.22 13.34 38.93
C ARG A 763 24.27 12.96 37.46
N GLY A 764 24.70 13.82 36.54
CA GLY A 764 24.60 13.53 35.10
C GLY A 764 25.82 13.96 34.28
N GLY A 765 26.88 14.52 34.95
CA GLY A 765 28.05 15.09 34.28
C GLY A 765 27.73 16.34 33.48
N THR A 766 28.75 16.89 32.81
CA THR A 766 28.63 18.14 32.04
C THR A 766 27.93 17.88 30.72
N ARG A 767 26.91 18.73 30.42
CA ARG A 767 26.15 18.66 29.15
C ARG A 767 25.99 20.03 28.52
N LYS A 768 26.09 20.05 27.18
CA LYS A 768 25.77 21.21 26.35
C LYS A 768 24.37 21.10 25.76
N MET A 769 23.61 22.18 25.77
CA MET A 769 22.25 22.24 25.26
C MET A 769 21.86 23.65 24.80
N PHE A 770 20.87 23.79 23.95
CA PHE A 770 20.36 25.11 23.55
C PHE A 770 19.29 25.60 24.54
N ALA A 771 19.39 26.85 24.96
CA ALA A 771 18.57 27.45 26.01
C ALA A 771 17.07 27.37 25.72
N SER A 772 16.66 27.55 24.46
CA SER A 772 15.26 27.46 24.03
C SER A 772 14.66 26.06 24.22
N PHE A 773 15.46 25.01 24.16
CA PHE A 773 15.04 23.61 24.30
C PHE A 773 15.29 23.04 25.69
N ALA A 774 16.27 23.57 26.40
CA ALA A 774 16.75 23.06 27.69
C ALA A 774 15.75 23.25 28.83
N LYS A 775 14.82 24.21 28.74
CA LYS A 775 13.81 24.52 29.77
C LYS A 775 14.38 24.52 31.19
N LEU A 776 15.59 25.11 31.34
CA LEU A 776 16.25 25.24 32.61
C LEU A 776 15.48 26.24 33.47
N LYS A 777 15.34 25.99 34.76
CA LYS A 777 14.79 26.89 35.76
C LYS A 777 15.89 27.25 36.76
N ARG A 778 16.06 28.51 37.03
CA ARG A 778 16.95 28.98 38.10
C ARG A 778 16.46 28.49 39.44
N LEU A 779 17.35 27.98 40.27
CA LEU A 779 17.06 27.68 41.68
C LEU A 779 17.40 28.91 42.49
N GLU A 780 16.41 29.50 43.14
CA GLU A 780 16.65 30.53 44.17
C GLU A 780 17.29 29.85 45.37
N GLU A 781 18.38 30.43 45.93
CA GLU A 781 19.05 29.96 47.15
C GLU A 781 18.15 30.04 48.37
#